data_74887f6afc2fb3ff537a54e40312ebc3
#
_entry.id   74887f6afc2fb3ff537a54e40312ebc3
#
_cell.length_a   1.000
_cell.length_b   1.000
_cell.length_c   1.000
_cell.angle_alpha   90.00
_cell.angle_beta   90.00
_cell.angle_gamma   90.00
#
_symmetry.space_group_name_H-M   'P 1'
#
loop_
_entity.id
_entity.type
_entity.pdbx_description
1 polymer ?
#
loop_
_entity_poly.entity_id
_entity_poly.type
_entity_poly.pdbx_seq_one_letter_code
_entity_poly.pdbx_strand_id
1 'polypeptide(L)'
;MKKITFKVSFLVFAGMFVFTASAQQKQNGTKKFGKPFTAVSNYCATQEYEEQLRLKDTKRASAQEFEQWLAPKITEAKAKRLQKDGQGTNEVVTIPVVFHVIHNDKAIGVDENLSEEQLLSQIRVLNDDFRRAADTPGFNDHADGGDMEIEFGLAKRTPNGLPSTGIVRYNIGDDNGWLQEEVELIKTQTQWDPSKYLNIWIFDEINIAGGYLAGYAQFPTESGLDGLEGQTETANTDGVALGAKYVGSQVYYPEGIYDEARNMGRTASHEIGHFFGLRHIWGDTNNCTGSDYCDDTPFAFTATQGCPEGPVDTCPTQPGNDMIQNYMDYTNDSCLNIFTKNQKHRMQAVLNASPRRKSLTTSDSFVPGTASLDNDGAIYLLPFATNCGNTFSPVISVANTGSNEITSAIISYQVDNNPAVTYNWTGSLNTATDARIELPQLSVFAEGEHTFSATLVSVNGNMALVNNNTRTNEFYYEPIDENSIYDTETIKITVQPDLKGSEIQWFFMDSNQEILAYGFGYPDSEDGELPAADVQTITVDNNACYAFVIIDMAENGICCTNGNGFFRVETSDGTVITEGSDYGFYSEALIGINVVLGNKNFEKGNGIVLYPNPANNILNIATANSADMPENYTVYNSLGQMMGSGAVTSELQALDIAKYAQGVYFVKLVKGSETKTLQFIKN
;
A
#
# COMPACT_ATOMS: atom_id res chain seq x y z
N MET A 1 -30.69 19.65 -7.53
CA MET A 1 -29.54 18.79 -7.79
C MET A 1 -28.62 18.93 -6.59
N LYS A 2 -28.57 17.92 -5.73
CA LYS A 2 -27.62 17.89 -4.62
C LYS A 2 -26.27 17.48 -5.21
N LYS A 3 -25.24 18.31 -5.08
CA LYS A 3 -23.87 17.95 -5.41
C LYS A 3 -23.49 16.83 -4.48
N ILE A 4 -23.33 15.64 -5.03
CA ILE A 4 -22.70 14.50 -4.35
C ILE A 4 -21.21 14.81 -4.37
N THR A 5 -20.62 14.99 -3.23
CA THR A 5 -19.18 15.23 -3.11
C THR A 5 -18.54 13.90 -2.83
N PHE A 6 -17.99 13.26 -3.83
CA PHE A 6 -17.14 12.10 -3.71
C PHE A 6 -15.90 12.51 -2.91
N LYS A 7 -15.86 12.20 -1.64
CA LYS A 7 -14.63 12.32 -0.86
C LYS A 7 -13.92 10.97 -0.88
N VAL A 8 -13.54 10.56 -2.05
CA VAL A 8 -12.71 9.38 -2.21
C VAL A 8 -11.28 9.76 -1.86
N SER A 9 -10.57 8.89 -1.17
CA SER A 9 -9.09 8.93 -1.07
C SER A 9 -8.43 9.13 -2.44
N PHE A 10 -9.15 8.86 -3.52
CA PHE A 10 -8.81 9.13 -4.91
C PHE A 10 -8.64 10.62 -5.25
N LEU A 11 -9.35 11.53 -4.57
CA LEU A 11 -9.08 12.98 -4.71
C LEU A 11 -7.67 13.36 -4.21
N VAL A 12 -7.06 12.53 -3.36
CA VAL A 12 -5.65 12.70 -2.99
C VAL A 12 -4.75 12.46 -4.19
N PHE A 13 -5.06 11.50 -5.07
CA PHE A 13 -4.32 11.30 -6.32
C PHE A 13 -4.56 12.42 -7.34
N ALA A 14 -5.81 12.85 -7.52
CA ALA A 14 -6.14 14.00 -8.39
C ALA A 14 -5.84 15.35 -7.72
N GLY A 15 -5.98 15.46 -6.39
CA GLY A 15 -5.72 16.68 -5.63
C GLY A 15 -4.26 17.02 -5.41
N MET A 16 -3.33 16.05 -5.46
CA MET A 16 -1.88 16.32 -5.43
C MET A 16 -1.38 17.07 -6.65
N PHE A 17 -2.15 17.07 -7.75
CA PHE A 17 -1.79 17.83 -8.95
C PHE A 17 -2.10 19.33 -8.86
N VAL A 18 -2.82 19.81 -7.83
CA VAL A 18 -3.45 21.14 -7.85
C VAL A 18 -2.69 22.23 -7.08
N PHE A 19 -1.68 21.92 -6.23
CA PHE A 19 -1.18 22.90 -5.27
C PHE A 19 0.12 23.65 -5.60
N THR A 20 0.64 23.62 -6.82
CA THR A 20 1.77 24.51 -7.19
C THR A 20 1.60 25.18 -8.54
N ALA A 21 0.52 25.93 -8.73
CA ALA A 21 0.45 26.91 -9.81
C ALA A 21 1.09 28.23 -9.38
N SER A 22 2.41 28.28 -9.36
CA SER A 22 3.19 29.50 -9.53
C SER A 22 3.90 29.41 -10.86
N ALA A 23 3.64 30.40 -11.71
CA ALA A 23 4.11 30.51 -13.07
C ALA A 23 5.58 30.12 -13.25
N GLN A 24 5.83 28.97 -13.91
CA GLN A 24 7.08 28.72 -14.63
C GLN A 24 6.86 27.76 -15.79
N GLN A 25 7.28 28.21 -16.95
CA GLN A 25 7.51 27.58 -18.26
C GLN A 25 7.04 26.14 -18.49
N LYS A 26 6.23 26.02 -19.55
CA LYS A 26 5.81 24.78 -20.21
C LYS A 26 6.97 23.81 -20.42
N GLN A 27 6.95 22.70 -19.70
CA GLN A 27 7.54 21.46 -20.18
C GLN A 27 6.43 20.41 -20.24
N ASN A 28 6.24 19.82 -21.40
CA ASN A 28 5.30 18.72 -21.64
C ASN A 28 5.77 17.49 -20.86
N GLY A 29 5.12 17.19 -19.75
CA GLY A 29 5.35 15.96 -19.00
C GLY A 29 4.23 15.77 -17.98
N THR A 30 3.68 14.57 -17.93
CA THR A 30 2.82 14.12 -16.83
C THR A 30 3.58 14.22 -15.50
N LYS A 31 2.88 14.49 -14.41
CA LYS A 31 3.50 14.63 -13.10
C LYS A 31 3.38 13.34 -12.31
N LYS A 32 4.47 12.94 -11.64
CA LYS A 32 4.50 11.86 -10.64
C LYS A 32 4.42 12.52 -9.26
N PHE A 33 3.40 12.21 -8.45
CA PHE A 33 3.17 12.84 -7.14
C PHE A 33 3.34 14.38 -7.17
N GLY A 34 2.74 15.02 -8.20
CA GLY A 34 2.82 16.48 -8.36
C GLY A 34 4.04 17.02 -9.10
N LYS A 35 5.02 16.20 -9.49
CA LYS A 35 6.21 16.59 -10.27
C LYS A 35 6.09 16.13 -11.73
N PRO A 36 6.74 16.84 -12.71
CA PRO A 36 6.71 16.45 -14.12
C PRO A 36 7.17 15.00 -14.29
N PHE A 37 6.38 14.22 -15.04
CA PHE A 37 6.64 12.83 -15.33
C PHE A 37 7.27 12.73 -16.73
N THR A 38 8.47 12.18 -16.80
CA THR A 38 9.01 11.67 -18.05
C THR A 38 8.77 10.16 -18.06
N ALA A 39 8.19 9.65 -19.15
CA ALA A 39 7.86 8.24 -19.31
C ALA A 39 9.11 7.35 -19.39
N VAL A 40 9.77 7.17 -18.27
CA VAL A 40 10.86 6.22 -18.08
C VAL A 40 10.56 5.47 -16.80
N SER A 41 10.77 4.16 -16.78
CA SER A 41 10.55 3.30 -15.61
C SER A 41 10.99 3.99 -14.32
N ASN A 42 10.05 4.20 -13.41
CA ASN A 42 10.32 4.92 -12.18
C ASN A 42 11.11 4.00 -11.24
N TYR A 43 12.38 4.34 -11.06
CA TYR A 43 13.28 3.52 -10.27
C TYR A 43 13.03 3.68 -8.77
N CYS A 44 12.93 4.91 -8.28
CA CYS A 44 12.78 5.22 -6.87
C CYS A 44 11.72 6.30 -6.65
N ALA A 45 10.95 6.21 -5.56
CA ALA A 45 9.95 7.21 -5.16
C ALA A 45 10.16 7.75 -3.74
N THR A 46 11.36 7.63 -3.18
CA THR A 46 11.65 8.06 -1.80
C THR A 46 11.36 9.54 -1.57
N GLN A 47 11.68 10.43 -2.52
CA GLN A 47 11.41 11.86 -2.38
C GLN A 47 9.91 12.17 -2.43
N GLU A 48 9.18 11.55 -3.35
CA GLU A 48 7.75 11.70 -3.48
C GLU A 48 7.02 11.14 -2.26
N TYR A 49 7.49 10.02 -1.73
CA TYR A 49 6.96 9.43 -0.50
C TYR A 49 7.16 10.35 0.71
N GLU A 50 8.36 10.95 0.84
CA GLU A 50 8.65 11.94 1.89
C GLU A 50 7.72 13.16 1.79
N GLU A 51 7.45 13.66 0.60
CA GLU A 51 6.50 14.75 0.37
C GLU A 51 5.08 14.37 0.79
N GLN A 52 4.63 13.16 0.45
CA GLN A 52 3.32 12.65 0.90
C GLN A 52 3.22 12.55 2.42
N LEU A 53 4.25 12.06 3.09
CA LEU A 53 4.29 12.01 4.55
C LEU A 53 4.22 13.42 5.16
N ARG A 54 4.86 14.41 4.55
CA ARG A 54 4.78 15.81 4.96
C ARG A 54 3.40 16.42 4.77
N LEU A 55 2.70 16.06 3.70
CA LEU A 55 1.32 16.53 3.47
C LEU A 55 0.34 15.94 4.49
N LYS A 56 0.56 14.70 4.91
CA LYS A 56 -0.24 14.04 5.97
C LYS A 56 0.09 14.55 7.37
N ASP A 57 1.34 14.88 7.63
CA ASP A 57 1.81 15.44 8.91
C ASP A 57 2.61 16.72 8.70
N THR A 58 1.97 17.86 8.90
CA THR A 58 2.59 19.19 8.73
C THR A 58 3.69 19.51 9.75
N LYS A 59 3.88 18.65 10.76
CA LYS A 59 4.98 18.77 11.74
C LYS A 59 6.24 18.04 11.30
N ARG A 60 6.15 17.23 10.23
CA ARG A 60 7.29 16.53 9.67
C ARG A 60 8.30 17.53 9.10
N ALA A 61 9.59 17.35 9.41
CA ALA A 61 10.65 18.24 8.96
C ALA A 61 10.70 18.34 7.43
N SER A 62 10.89 19.54 6.92
CA SER A 62 11.22 19.76 5.51
C SER A 62 12.64 19.25 5.19
N ALA A 63 12.90 19.03 3.90
CA ALA A 63 14.24 18.68 3.45
C ALA A 63 15.30 19.68 3.94
N GLN A 64 14.99 20.98 3.89
CA GLN A 64 15.91 22.03 4.34
C GLN A 64 16.16 21.97 5.86
N GLU A 65 15.14 21.74 6.67
CA GLU A 65 15.29 21.62 8.13
C GLU A 65 16.13 20.39 8.49
N PHE A 66 15.90 19.27 7.81
CA PHE A 66 16.72 18.08 7.99
C PHE A 66 18.19 18.33 7.65
N GLU A 67 18.50 19.00 6.54
CA GLU A 67 19.88 19.32 6.15
C GLU A 67 20.55 20.28 7.16
N GLN A 68 19.84 21.28 7.64
CA GLN A 68 20.32 22.18 8.68
C GLN A 68 20.62 21.43 9.99
N TRP A 69 19.78 20.47 10.35
CA TRP A 69 19.99 19.61 11.51
C TRP A 69 21.18 18.66 11.33
N LEU A 70 21.37 18.11 10.12
CA LEU A 70 22.39 17.09 9.84
C LEU A 70 23.80 17.70 9.67
N ALA A 71 23.92 18.86 9.06
CA ALA A 71 25.22 19.49 8.70
C ALA A 71 26.22 19.57 9.87
N PRO A 72 25.88 20.08 11.08
CA PRO A 72 26.80 20.11 12.21
C PRO A 72 27.19 18.69 12.67
N LYS A 73 26.30 17.69 12.55
CA LYS A 73 26.56 16.31 12.93
C LYS A 73 27.53 15.62 11.97
N ILE A 74 27.45 15.93 10.68
CA ILE A 74 28.46 15.50 9.67
C ILE A 74 29.84 16.09 10.02
N THR A 75 29.87 17.36 10.37
CA THR A 75 31.13 18.04 10.76
C THR A 75 31.75 17.37 11.99
N GLU A 76 30.93 17.04 13.00
CA GLU A 76 31.35 16.32 14.19
C GLU A 76 31.84 14.91 13.87
N ALA A 77 31.13 14.18 13.02
CA ALA A 77 31.52 12.84 12.59
C ALA A 77 32.87 12.85 11.86
N LYS A 78 33.08 13.80 10.94
CA LYS A 78 34.37 14.03 10.26
C LYS A 78 35.50 14.31 11.26
N ALA A 79 35.27 15.19 12.24
CA ALA A 79 36.28 15.56 13.25
C ALA A 79 36.64 14.38 14.18
N LYS A 80 35.66 13.62 14.65
CA LYS A 80 35.85 12.40 15.47
C LYS A 80 36.70 11.36 14.73
N ARG A 81 36.48 11.21 13.43
CA ARG A 81 37.21 10.25 12.60
C ARG A 81 38.70 10.64 12.46
N LEU A 82 38.99 11.91 12.15
CA LEU A 82 40.37 12.39 12.07
C LEU A 82 41.15 12.14 13.37
N GLN A 83 40.46 12.10 14.51
CA GLN A 83 41.09 11.75 15.80
C GLN A 83 41.30 10.24 15.97
N LYS A 84 40.38 9.37 15.40
CA LYS A 84 40.47 7.91 15.49
C LYS A 84 41.45 7.31 14.47
N ASP A 85 41.64 7.90 13.31
CA ASP A 85 42.57 7.39 12.27
C ASP A 85 44.01 7.28 12.77
N GLY A 86 44.34 7.92 13.91
CA GLY A 86 45.59 7.70 14.66
C GLY A 86 45.61 6.47 15.61
N GLN A 87 44.50 5.74 15.82
CA GLN A 87 44.38 4.66 16.80
C GLN A 87 43.89 3.29 16.25
N GLY A 88 43.64 3.19 14.95
CA GLY A 88 43.71 1.90 14.22
C GLY A 88 42.65 0.85 14.43
N THR A 89 41.39 1.13 14.76
CA THR A 89 40.29 0.16 14.54
C THR A 89 39.00 0.90 14.17
N ASN A 90 38.60 0.76 12.91
CA ASN A 90 37.26 1.16 12.47
C ASN A 90 36.28 0.10 12.98
N GLU A 91 35.32 0.50 13.81
CA GLU A 91 34.27 -0.37 14.29
C GLU A 91 33.20 -0.50 13.20
N VAL A 92 33.09 -1.69 12.62
CA VAL A 92 32.05 -2.02 11.64
C VAL A 92 30.75 -2.25 12.38
N VAL A 93 29.68 -1.61 11.91
CA VAL A 93 28.35 -1.76 12.50
C VAL A 93 27.56 -2.77 11.67
N THR A 94 26.99 -3.80 12.31
CA THR A 94 26.11 -4.74 11.64
C THR A 94 24.64 -4.41 11.92
N ILE A 95 23.86 -4.22 10.87
CA ILE A 95 22.44 -3.87 10.92
C ILE A 95 21.60 -5.16 10.77
N PRO A 96 20.70 -5.46 11.72
CA PRO A 96 19.83 -6.62 11.63
C PRO A 96 18.69 -6.38 10.67
N VAL A 97 18.59 -7.24 9.66
CA VAL A 97 17.59 -7.19 8.58
C VAL A 97 16.51 -8.24 8.84
N VAL A 98 15.27 -7.90 8.54
CA VAL A 98 14.17 -8.83 8.34
C VAL A 98 13.55 -8.60 6.95
N PHE A 99 13.42 -9.67 6.18
CA PHE A 99 12.66 -9.67 4.93
C PHE A 99 11.21 -10.06 5.21
N HIS A 100 10.28 -9.24 4.73
CA HIS A 100 8.84 -9.48 4.71
C HIS A 100 8.44 -9.78 3.27
N VAL A 101 8.28 -11.05 2.92
CA VAL A 101 7.92 -11.49 1.57
C VAL A 101 6.41 -11.58 1.48
N ILE A 102 5.81 -10.72 0.66
CA ILE A 102 4.35 -10.67 0.45
C ILE A 102 4.04 -11.43 -0.83
N HIS A 103 3.25 -12.51 -0.73
CA HIS A 103 2.97 -13.38 -1.88
C HIS A 103 1.48 -13.78 -1.95
N ASN A 104 1.04 -14.25 -3.12
CA ASN A 104 -0.32 -14.74 -3.40
C ASN A 104 -0.29 -16.24 -3.74
N ASP A 105 -0.39 -17.10 -2.73
CA ASP A 105 -0.40 -18.57 -2.84
C ASP A 105 0.74 -19.18 -3.69
N LYS A 106 1.81 -18.41 -3.96
CA LYS A 106 2.95 -18.90 -4.74
C LYS A 106 3.83 -19.82 -3.90
N ALA A 107 4.36 -20.86 -4.50
CA ALA A 107 5.38 -21.69 -3.87
C ALA A 107 6.69 -20.90 -3.69
N ILE A 108 7.50 -21.27 -2.69
CA ILE A 108 8.81 -20.64 -2.47
C ILE A 108 9.68 -20.81 -3.73
N GLY A 109 10.27 -19.72 -4.20
CA GLY A 109 11.07 -19.64 -5.41
C GLY A 109 10.25 -19.41 -6.69
N VAL A 110 8.96 -19.13 -6.57
CA VAL A 110 8.07 -18.82 -7.70
C VAL A 110 7.57 -17.38 -7.57
N ASP A 111 7.72 -16.60 -8.63
CA ASP A 111 7.31 -15.20 -8.74
C ASP A 111 7.79 -14.38 -7.52
N GLU A 112 6.92 -13.61 -6.87
CA GLU A 112 7.24 -12.75 -5.73
C GLU A 112 7.62 -13.51 -4.45
N ASN A 113 7.30 -14.81 -4.35
CA ASN A 113 7.70 -15.64 -3.21
C ASN A 113 9.14 -16.14 -3.35
N LEU A 114 10.07 -15.21 -3.35
CA LEU A 114 11.49 -15.43 -3.64
C LEU A 114 12.11 -16.57 -2.81
N SER A 115 13.06 -17.31 -3.40
CA SER A 115 13.81 -18.34 -2.68
C SER A 115 14.70 -17.75 -1.57
N GLU A 116 15.07 -18.57 -0.59
CA GLU A 116 15.99 -18.16 0.46
C GLU A 116 17.35 -17.77 -0.12
N GLU A 117 17.82 -18.50 -1.11
CA GLU A 117 19.09 -18.27 -1.78
C GLU A 117 19.12 -16.89 -2.48
N GLN A 118 18.01 -16.48 -3.13
CA GLN A 118 17.91 -15.17 -3.75
C GLN A 118 17.96 -14.06 -2.68
N LEU A 119 17.25 -14.23 -1.57
CA LEU A 119 17.27 -13.28 -0.43
C LEU A 119 18.64 -13.20 0.24
N LEU A 120 19.33 -14.34 0.40
CA LEU A 120 20.70 -14.38 0.93
C LEU A 120 21.69 -13.71 -0.03
N SER A 121 21.48 -13.83 -1.36
CA SER A 121 22.28 -13.11 -2.33
C SER A 121 22.17 -11.59 -2.18
N GLN A 122 20.98 -11.07 -1.78
CA GLN A 122 20.79 -9.65 -1.48
C GLN A 122 21.60 -9.19 -0.27
N ILE A 123 21.62 -9.96 0.81
CA ILE A 123 22.45 -9.64 1.99
C ILE A 123 23.93 -9.59 1.60
N ARG A 124 24.38 -10.50 0.73
CA ARG A 124 25.74 -10.50 0.23
C ARG A 124 26.03 -9.23 -0.57
N VAL A 125 25.17 -8.86 -1.50
CA VAL A 125 25.31 -7.61 -2.28
C VAL A 125 25.44 -6.40 -1.36
N LEU A 126 24.54 -6.26 -0.38
CA LEU A 126 24.59 -5.14 0.56
C LEU A 126 25.95 -5.07 1.28
N ASN A 127 26.49 -6.22 1.69
CA ASN A 127 27.79 -6.24 2.34
C ASN A 127 28.93 -5.91 1.38
N ASP A 128 28.89 -6.40 0.14
CA ASP A 128 29.89 -6.05 -0.88
C ASP A 128 29.90 -4.56 -1.18
N ASP A 129 28.73 -3.94 -1.32
CA ASP A 129 28.55 -2.54 -1.71
C ASP A 129 28.91 -1.58 -0.58
N PHE A 130 28.34 -1.79 0.62
CA PHE A 130 28.56 -0.93 1.77
C PHE A 130 29.96 -1.07 2.37
N ARG A 131 30.63 -2.20 2.14
CA ARG A 131 32.02 -2.41 2.55
C ARG A 131 33.02 -2.12 1.42
N ARG A 132 32.55 -1.75 0.22
CA ARG A 132 33.43 -1.58 -0.93
C ARG A 132 34.39 -2.78 -1.06
N ALA A 133 33.84 -3.98 -0.95
CA ALA A 133 34.60 -5.20 -0.74
C ALA A 133 35.46 -5.53 -1.96
N ALA A 134 36.76 -5.70 -1.75
CA ALA A 134 37.71 -6.04 -2.82
C ALA A 134 37.33 -7.36 -3.51
N ASP A 135 37.62 -7.46 -4.80
CA ASP A 135 37.35 -8.64 -5.63
C ASP A 135 35.84 -9.00 -5.76
N THR A 136 34.96 -8.03 -5.53
CA THR A 136 33.50 -8.17 -5.72
C THR A 136 32.96 -7.15 -6.73
N PRO A 137 31.75 -7.33 -7.27
CA PRO A 137 31.11 -6.31 -8.11
C PRO A 137 30.86 -4.95 -7.43
N GLY A 138 30.87 -4.89 -6.10
CA GLY A 138 30.74 -3.66 -5.30
C GLY A 138 32.05 -2.87 -5.15
N PHE A 139 33.16 -3.38 -5.69
CA PHE A 139 34.43 -2.70 -5.61
C PHE A 139 34.66 -1.73 -6.77
N ASN A 140 35.29 -0.61 -6.47
CA ASN A 140 35.85 0.33 -7.44
C ASN A 140 37.18 0.88 -6.89
N ASP A 141 38.02 1.43 -7.76
CA ASP A 141 39.31 2.05 -7.40
C ASP A 141 39.27 3.60 -7.38
N HIS A 142 38.06 4.19 -7.51
CA HIS A 142 37.89 5.64 -7.51
C HIS A 142 38.44 6.27 -6.23
N ALA A 143 39.16 7.40 -6.38
CA ALA A 143 39.81 8.07 -5.26
C ALA A 143 38.84 8.52 -4.14
N ASP A 144 37.61 8.88 -4.52
CA ASP A 144 36.56 9.31 -3.58
C ASP A 144 35.70 8.17 -3.07
N GLY A 145 35.90 6.95 -3.55
CA GLY A 145 35.16 5.79 -3.05
C GLY A 145 35.39 5.53 -1.56
N GLY A 146 34.32 5.26 -0.82
CA GLY A 146 34.32 5.01 0.62
C GLY A 146 33.86 3.61 0.99
N ASP A 147 34.45 3.01 2.02
CA ASP A 147 33.88 1.89 2.77
C ASP A 147 32.96 2.47 3.83
N MET A 148 31.64 2.16 3.80
CA MET A 148 30.65 2.75 4.72
C MET A 148 30.80 2.25 6.16
N GLU A 149 31.54 1.15 6.36
CA GLU A 149 31.71 0.46 7.65
C GLU A 149 30.38 -0.05 8.23
N ILE A 150 29.45 -0.38 7.34
CA ILE A 150 28.14 -0.95 7.65
C ILE A 150 28.08 -2.33 7.03
N GLU A 151 27.62 -3.29 7.81
CA GLU A 151 27.29 -4.66 7.37
C GLU A 151 25.84 -4.97 7.68
N PHE A 152 25.29 -5.96 7.01
CA PHE A 152 23.92 -6.41 7.16
C PHE A 152 23.90 -7.90 7.46
N GLY A 153 23.00 -8.31 8.34
CA GLY A 153 22.80 -9.71 8.66
C GLY A 153 21.33 -10.00 8.98
N LEU A 154 20.89 -11.22 8.68
CA LEU A 154 19.53 -11.62 9.01
C LEU A 154 19.31 -11.72 10.52
N ALA A 155 18.18 -11.23 11.00
CA ALA A 155 17.77 -11.32 12.38
C ALA A 155 17.54 -12.78 12.79
N LYS A 156 17.98 -13.13 14.01
CA LYS A 156 17.92 -14.51 14.56
C LYS A 156 16.81 -14.70 15.59
N ARG A 157 16.05 -13.64 15.87
CA ARG A 157 14.89 -13.66 16.78
C ARG A 157 13.80 -12.74 16.30
N THR A 158 12.56 -13.12 16.62
CA THR A 158 11.39 -12.27 16.41
C THR A 158 11.29 -11.20 17.50
N PRO A 159 10.42 -10.17 17.35
CA PRO A 159 10.13 -9.22 18.43
C PRO A 159 9.68 -9.88 19.74
N ASN A 160 9.02 -11.03 19.67
CA ASN A 160 8.54 -11.81 20.82
C ASN A 160 9.60 -12.78 21.38
N GLY A 161 10.83 -12.75 20.87
CA GLY A 161 11.93 -13.58 21.34
C GLY A 161 11.94 -15.03 20.84
N LEU A 162 11.10 -15.37 19.84
CA LEU A 162 11.12 -16.66 19.15
C LEU A 162 12.33 -16.75 18.22
N PRO A 163 12.86 -17.95 17.91
CA PRO A 163 13.83 -18.14 16.86
C PRO A 163 13.33 -17.62 15.51
N SER A 164 14.22 -17.05 14.71
CA SER A 164 13.91 -16.55 13.37
C SER A 164 15.05 -16.80 12.39
N THR A 165 14.71 -16.97 11.13
CA THR A 165 15.66 -16.95 10.00
C THR A 165 15.89 -15.53 9.48
N GLY A 166 15.12 -14.54 9.94
CA GLY A 166 15.09 -13.18 9.40
C GLY A 166 14.33 -13.07 8.07
N ILE A 167 13.61 -14.12 7.68
CA ILE A 167 12.72 -14.15 6.51
C ILE A 167 11.34 -14.55 7.00
N VAL A 168 10.35 -13.69 6.76
CA VAL A 168 8.94 -13.95 7.09
C VAL A 168 8.13 -13.85 5.81
N ARG A 169 7.21 -14.78 5.61
CA ARG A 169 6.37 -14.85 4.43
C ARG A 169 4.92 -14.63 4.82
N TYR A 170 4.19 -13.90 3.97
CA TYR A 170 2.80 -13.54 4.24
C TYR A 170 1.98 -13.82 2.98
N ASN A 171 1.01 -14.73 3.08
CA ASN A 171 0.07 -15.04 2.02
C ASN A 171 -1.11 -14.05 2.05
N ILE A 172 -0.81 -12.81 1.74
CA ILE A 172 -1.74 -11.68 1.70
C ILE A 172 -1.60 -10.89 0.40
N GLY A 173 -0.87 -11.43 -0.58
CA GLY A 173 -0.58 -10.79 -1.85
C GLY A 173 -1.77 -10.74 -2.81
N ASP A 174 -1.59 -9.96 -3.88
CA ASP A 174 -2.47 -9.85 -5.03
C ASP A 174 -1.63 -9.97 -6.31
N ASP A 175 -2.16 -10.61 -7.36
CA ASP A 175 -1.46 -10.77 -8.65
C ASP A 175 -1.55 -9.51 -9.54
N ASN A 176 -2.32 -8.49 -9.14
CA ASN A 176 -2.48 -7.24 -9.89
C ASN A 176 -1.43 -6.16 -9.51
N GLY A 177 -0.49 -6.53 -8.63
CA GLY A 177 0.44 -5.57 -8.04
C GLY A 177 -0.22 -4.71 -6.94
N TRP A 178 0.54 -3.78 -6.38
CA TRP A 178 0.17 -3.05 -5.18
C TRP A 178 0.16 -1.55 -5.41
N LEU A 179 -0.93 -0.89 -5.04
CA LEU A 179 -0.91 0.56 -4.90
C LEU A 179 -0.05 0.93 -3.67
N GLN A 180 0.61 2.08 -3.73
CA GLN A 180 1.48 2.53 -2.63
C GLN A 180 0.74 2.59 -1.28
N GLU A 181 -0.53 2.95 -1.27
CA GLU A 181 -1.36 3.01 -0.06
C GLU A 181 -1.60 1.64 0.55
N GLU A 182 -1.76 0.61 -0.28
CA GLU A 182 -1.88 -0.77 0.15
C GLU A 182 -0.56 -1.31 0.70
N VAL A 183 0.57 -0.95 0.05
CA VAL A 183 1.91 -1.24 0.58
C VAL A 183 2.06 -0.67 1.99
N GLU A 184 1.65 0.59 2.23
CA GLU A 184 1.71 1.21 3.54
C GLU A 184 0.80 0.49 4.56
N LEU A 185 -0.39 0.06 4.16
CA LEU A 185 -1.27 -0.74 5.02
C LEU A 185 -0.60 -2.06 5.42
N ILE A 186 -0.01 -2.79 4.48
CA ILE A 186 0.68 -4.05 4.75
C ILE A 186 1.91 -3.82 5.65
N LYS A 187 2.67 -2.76 5.43
CA LYS A 187 3.79 -2.38 6.29
C LYS A 187 3.34 -2.22 7.75
N THR A 188 2.21 -1.54 8.01
CA THR A 188 1.69 -1.34 9.37
C THR A 188 1.30 -2.64 10.06
N GLN A 189 0.86 -3.66 9.31
CA GLN A 189 0.42 -4.94 9.86
C GLN A 189 1.57 -5.92 10.12
N THR A 190 2.63 -5.83 9.32
CA THR A 190 3.68 -6.86 9.26
C THR A 190 5.00 -6.39 9.83
N GLN A 191 5.18 -5.10 10.11
CA GLN A 191 6.45 -4.56 10.60
C GLN A 191 6.93 -5.25 11.88
N TRP A 192 8.24 -5.41 11.99
CA TRP A 192 8.93 -5.65 13.25
C TRP A 192 9.45 -4.32 13.80
N ASP A 193 9.62 -4.21 15.11
CA ASP A 193 10.04 -2.99 15.79
C ASP A 193 11.22 -2.30 15.07
N PRO A 194 11.02 -1.14 14.41
CA PRO A 194 12.04 -0.50 13.59
C PRO A 194 13.20 0.08 14.41
N SER A 195 13.09 0.08 15.74
CA SER A 195 14.20 0.40 16.62
C SER A 195 15.20 -0.77 16.77
N LYS A 196 14.80 -1.97 16.32
CA LYS A 196 15.59 -3.21 16.44
C LYS A 196 15.89 -3.89 15.12
N TYR A 197 15.09 -3.64 14.08
CA TYR A 197 15.17 -4.30 12.79
C TYR A 197 15.09 -3.29 11.65
N LEU A 198 15.94 -3.45 10.65
CA LEU A 198 15.69 -2.88 9.32
C LEU A 198 14.67 -3.78 8.63
N ASN A 199 13.44 -3.28 8.47
CA ASN A 199 12.38 -3.96 7.75
C ASN A 199 12.57 -3.76 6.25
N ILE A 200 12.59 -4.83 5.47
CA ILE A 200 12.61 -4.80 4.01
C ILE A 200 11.42 -5.62 3.50
N TRP A 201 10.43 -4.94 2.92
CA TRP A 201 9.26 -5.57 2.32
C TRP A 201 9.48 -5.84 0.85
N ILE A 202 9.03 -7.00 0.40
CA ILE A 202 9.14 -7.47 -0.97
C ILE A 202 7.73 -7.74 -1.47
N PHE A 203 7.35 -7.03 -2.53
CA PHE A 203 6.06 -7.11 -3.20
C PHE A 203 6.27 -7.63 -4.63
N ASP A 204 5.24 -8.15 -5.28
CA ASP A 204 5.31 -8.48 -6.70
C ASP A 204 5.67 -7.24 -7.52
N GLU A 205 4.74 -6.32 -7.67
CA GLU A 205 4.94 -5.02 -8.31
C GLU A 205 4.33 -3.92 -7.45
N ILE A 206 4.98 -2.77 -7.40
CA ILE A 206 4.45 -1.57 -6.72
C ILE A 206 3.97 -0.62 -7.82
N ASN A 207 2.67 -0.50 -7.95
CA ASN A 207 2.03 0.26 -9.02
C ASN A 207 2.01 1.76 -8.72
N ILE A 208 2.28 2.55 -9.74
CA ILE A 208 2.09 4.00 -9.75
C ILE A 208 1.47 4.43 -11.09
N ALA A 209 0.89 5.63 -11.12
CA ALA A 209 0.36 6.17 -12.36
C ALA A 209 1.43 6.21 -13.45
N GLY A 210 1.26 5.35 -14.48
CA GLY A 210 2.14 5.26 -15.64
C GLY A 210 3.34 4.32 -15.53
N GLY A 211 3.40 3.42 -14.54
CA GLY A 211 4.47 2.42 -14.44
C GLY A 211 4.57 1.74 -13.09
N TYR A 212 5.74 1.16 -12.83
CA TYR A 212 6.04 0.43 -11.62
C TYR A 212 7.25 1.04 -10.91
N LEU A 213 7.27 0.98 -9.57
CA LEU A 213 8.44 1.33 -8.76
C LEU A 213 9.35 0.13 -8.58
N ALA A 214 10.65 0.35 -8.69
CA ALA A 214 11.64 -0.63 -8.25
C ALA A 214 11.73 -0.70 -6.72
N GLY A 215 11.61 0.46 -6.07
CA GLY A 215 11.58 0.55 -4.62
C GLY A 215 11.40 1.97 -4.09
N TYR A 216 11.29 2.06 -2.76
CA TYR A 216 11.39 3.30 -2.00
C TYR A 216 11.74 3.02 -0.54
N ALA A 217 12.31 4.02 0.13
CA ALA A 217 12.64 3.97 1.54
C ALA A 217 11.95 5.08 2.34
N GLN A 218 11.78 4.87 3.64
CA GLN A 218 11.45 5.96 4.54
C GLN A 218 12.72 6.70 4.94
N PHE A 219 12.76 7.99 4.60
CA PHE A 219 13.87 8.88 4.93
C PHE A 219 13.91 9.18 6.44
N PRO A 220 15.10 9.37 7.09
CA PRO A 220 15.21 9.50 8.55
C PRO A 220 14.80 10.89 9.11
N THR A 221 13.86 11.59 8.48
CA THR A 221 13.48 12.98 8.77
C THR A 221 12.70 13.13 10.07
N GLU A 222 12.00 12.09 10.48
CA GLU A 222 11.04 12.12 11.59
C GLU A 222 11.50 11.49 12.88
N SER A 223 12.68 11.20 13.08
CA SER A 223 13.07 10.33 14.21
C SER A 223 13.28 11.07 15.55
N GLY A 224 12.44 12.03 15.90
CA GLY A 224 12.61 12.79 17.14
C GLY A 224 13.96 13.50 17.16
N LEU A 225 14.35 14.11 16.06
CA LEU A 225 15.64 14.75 15.87
C LEU A 225 15.79 15.93 16.84
N ASP A 226 16.93 16.04 17.53
CA ASP A 226 17.24 17.17 18.42
C ASP A 226 17.02 18.50 17.69
N GLY A 227 16.14 19.34 18.21
CA GLY A 227 15.76 20.59 17.58
C GLY A 227 14.58 20.49 16.60
N LEU A 228 14.02 19.31 16.41
CA LEU A 228 12.81 19.06 15.62
C LEU A 228 11.72 18.43 16.51
N GLU A 229 11.67 18.87 17.76
CA GLU A 229 10.75 18.33 18.77
C GLU A 229 9.29 18.56 18.39
N GLY A 230 8.43 17.64 18.77
CA GLY A 230 6.99 17.68 18.54
C GLY A 230 6.57 17.17 17.17
N GLN A 231 7.47 16.57 16.41
CA GLN A 231 7.15 15.83 15.19
C GLN A 231 6.67 14.43 15.52
N THR A 232 5.65 13.97 14.81
CA THR A 232 5.13 12.62 14.95
C THR A 232 5.89 11.67 14.03
N GLU A 233 6.27 10.50 14.53
CA GLU A 233 6.95 9.49 13.73
C GLU A 233 5.96 8.47 13.14
N THR A 234 6.15 8.13 11.88
CA THR A 234 5.55 6.95 11.26
C THR A 234 6.45 5.74 11.46
N ALA A 235 6.59 5.30 12.71
CA ALA A 235 7.44 4.16 13.04
C ALA A 235 6.93 2.85 12.41
N ASN A 236 5.62 2.72 12.27
CA ASN A 236 4.92 1.54 11.77
C ASN A 236 5.10 1.30 10.26
N THR A 237 5.72 2.21 9.52
CA THR A 237 6.04 2.05 8.09
C THR A 237 7.53 2.20 7.79
N ASP A 238 8.38 2.33 8.83
CA ASP A 238 9.80 2.62 8.69
C ASP A 238 10.60 1.41 8.16
N GLY A 239 11.21 1.59 7.01
CA GLY A 239 12.02 0.60 6.30
C GLY A 239 12.09 0.84 4.81
N VAL A 240 12.23 -0.24 4.05
CA VAL A 240 12.40 -0.24 2.60
C VAL A 240 11.36 -1.14 1.95
N ALA A 241 10.71 -0.70 0.88
CA ALA A 241 9.83 -1.50 0.05
C ALA A 241 10.47 -1.72 -1.33
N LEU A 242 10.44 -2.95 -1.84
CA LEU A 242 11.08 -3.36 -3.09
C LEU A 242 10.13 -4.24 -3.91
N GLY A 243 10.15 -4.08 -5.24
CA GLY A 243 9.56 -5.06 -6.14
C GLY A 243 10.42 -6.33 -6.21
N ALA A 244 9.80 -7.50 -6.25
CA ALA A 244 10.48 -8.80 -6.14
C ALA A 244 11.59 -9.01 -7.17
N LYS A 245 11.36 -8.61 -8.43
CA LYS A 245 12.35 -8.73 -9.52
C LYS A 245 13.57 -7.82 -9.39
N TYR A 246 13.59 -6.93 -8.40
CA TYR A 246 14.72 -6.03 -8.10
C TYR A 246 15.53 -6.46 -6.86
N VAL A 247 15.24 -7.65 -6.32
CA VAL A 247 15.87 -8.17 -5.10
C VAL A 247 16.81 -9.33 -5.43
N GLY A 248 18.00 -9.31 -4.83
CA GLY A 248 19.02 -10.33 -5.02
C GLY A 248 19.91 -10.08 -6.22
N SER A 249 20.81 -11.01 -6.50
CA SER A 249 21.83 -10.84 -7.55
C SER A 249 21.97 -12.08 -8.43
N GLN A 250 21.78 -11.89 -9.72
CA GLN A 250 22.02 -12.93 -10.72
C GLN A 250 23.49 -13.42 -10.73
N VAL A 251 24.42 -12.57 -10.28
CA VAL A 251 25.83 -12.95 -10.14
C VAL A 251 26.02 -14.01 -9.05
N TYR A 252 25.27 -13.95 -7.97
CA TYR A 252 25.37 -14.85 -6.83
C TYR A 252 24.34 -15.97 -6.80
N TYR A 253 23.22 -15.76 -7.45
CA TYR A 253 22.16 -16.75 -7.60
C TYR A 253 21.51 -16.62 -8.99
N PRO A 254 22.08 -17.29 -10.03
CA PRO A 254 21.62 -17.15 -11.41
C PRO A 254 20.21 -17.67 -11.69
N GLU A 255 19.70 -18.58 -10.87
CA GLU A 255 18.38 -19.20 -11.00
C GLU A 255 17.23 -18.34 -10.48
N GLY A 256 17.52 -17.15 -9.92
CA GLY A 256 16.53 -16.24 -9.39
C GLY A 256 15.72 -15.51 -10.47
N ILE A 257 14.73 -14.76 -10.03
CA ILE A 257 13.85 -13.94 -10.87
C ILE A 257 14.34 -12.50 -10.82
N TYR A 258 14.68 -11.92 -11.98
CA TYR A 258 15.30 -10.61 -12.07
C TYR A 258 14.78 -9.76 -13.23
N ASP A 259 14.81 -8.46 -13.07
CA ASP A 259 14.72 -7.49 -14.15
C ASP A 259 16.03 -7.47 -14.96
N GLU A 260 15.97 -7.24 -16.28
CA GLU A 260 17.15 -7.28 -17.14
C GLU A 260 18.20 -6.21 -16.80
N ALA A 261 17.78 -5.01 -16.42
CA ALA A 261 18.66 -3.89 -16.12
C ALA A 261 19.06 -3.79 -14.63
N ARG A 262 18.26 -4.44 -13.75
CA ARG A 262 18.31 -4.32 -12.30
C ARG A 262 18.50 -5.70 -11.63
N ASN A 263 19.48 -6.45 -12.04
CA ASN A 263 19.68 -7.86 -11.68
C ASN A 263 20.88 -8.13 -10.76
N MET A 264 21.47 -7.11 -10.17
CA MET A 264 22.61 -7.25 -9.28
C MET A 264 22.32 -6.79 -7.84
N GLY A 265 21.05 -6.49 -7.53
CA GLY A 265 20.60 -6.11 -6.18
C GLY A 265 20.91 -4.68 -5.76
N ARG A 266 21.24 -3.80 -6.72
CA ARG A 266 21.66 -2.42 -6.45
C ARG A 266 20.48 -1.51 -6.09
N THR A 267 19.26 -1.91 -6.45
CA THR A 267 18.03 -1.23 -5.97
C THR A 267 18.00 -1.19 -4.44
N ALA A 268 18.26 -2.31 -3.76
CA ALA A 268 18.29 -2.33 -2.30
C ALA A 268 19.44 -1.47 -1.74
N SER A 269 20.63 -1.44 -2.39
CA SER A 269 21.74 -0.57 -1.99
C SER A 269 21.38 0.90 -2.10
N HIS A 270 20.66 1.29 -3.16
CA HIS A 270 20.13 2.63 -3.41
C HIS A 270 19.13 3.03 -2.31
N GLU A 271 18.09 2.23 -2.11
CA GLU A 271 17.02 2.53 -1.14
C GLU A 271 17.55 2.57 0.31
N ILE A 272 18.48 1.68 0.66
CA ILE A 272 19.14 1.72 1.97
C ILE A 272 20.04 2.97 2.09
N GLY A 273 20.60 3.46 1.00
CA GLY A 273 21.25 4.79 0.97
C GLY A 273 20.29 5.89 1.44
N HIS A 274 19.07 5.93 0.92
CA HIS A 274 18.03 6.86 1.39
C HIS A 274 17.61 6.61 2.85
N PHE A 275 17.47 5.34 3.24
CA PHE A 275 17.19 4.98 4.63
C PHE A 275 18.24 5.53 5.60
N PHE A 276 19.49 5.64 5.18
CA PHE A 276 20.57 6.30 5.93
C PHE A 276 20.78 7.77 5.57
N GLY A 277 19.82 8.40 4.89
CA GLY A 277 19.78 9.85 4.68
C GLY A 277 20.53 10.36 3.47
N LEU A 278 20.94 9.52 2.51
CA LEU A 278 21.50 9.99 1.24
C LEU A 278 20.39 10.53 0.33
N ARG A 279 20.76 11.48 -0.52
CA ARG A 279 19.92 12.02 -1.59
C ARG A 279 20.46 11.57 -2.93
N HIS A 280 19.64 11.67 -3.98
CA HIS A 280 20.11 11.47 -5.34
C HIS A 280 21.21 12.49 -5.70
N ILE A 281 22.19 12.05 -6.49
CA ILE A 281 23.37 12.88 -6.82
C ILE A 281 23.03 14.14 -7.62
N TRP A 282 21.89 14.20 -8.33
CA TRP A 282 21.41 15.40 -9.04
C TRP A 282 20.55 16.32 -8.14
N GLY A 283 20.39 16.00 -6.86
CA GLY A 283 19.64 16.81 -5.88
C GLY A 283 18.15 16.94 -6.18
N ASP A 284 17.55 15.98 -6.91
CA ASP A 284 16.13 15.96 -7.30
C ASP A 284 15.66 17.22 -8.04
N THR A 285 16.53 17.81 -8.81
CA THR A 285 16.25 19.00 -9.63
C THR A 285 16.63 18.73 -11.08
N ASN A 286 16.03 19.45 -12.01
CA ASN A 286 16.43 19.44 -13.42
C ASN A 286 17.26 20.69 -13.73
N ASN A 287 18.35 20.87 -13.00
CA ASN A 287 19.28 22.00 -13.20
C ASN A 287 20.62 21.69 -12.54
N CYS A 288 21.66 22.46 -12.88
CA CYS A 288 23.02 22.29 -12.35
C CYS A 288 23.28 23.04 -11.03
N THR A 289 22.26 23.25 -10.22
CA THR A 289 22.35 23.85 -8.87
C THR A 289 21.79 22.96 -7.77
N GLY A 290 21.20 21.82 -8.15
CA GLY A 290 20.78 20.77 -7.23
C GLY A 290 21.98 20.20 -6.47
N SER A 291 21.79 19.76 -5.25
CA SER A 291 22.86 19.20 -4.42
C SER A 291 22.33 18.02 -3.60
N ASP A 292 23.12 16.97 -3.52
CA ASP A 292 22.97 15.86 -2.59
C ASP A 292 23.65 16.12 -1.23
N TYR A 293 24.22 17.31 -1.06
CA TYR A 293 24.99 17.76 0.11
C TYR A 293 26.28 16.95 0.37
N CYS A 294 26.87 16.40 -0.71
CA CYS A 294 28.16 15.71 -0.68
C CYS A 294 29.11 16.38 -1.67
N ASP A 295 30.21 16.99 -1.16
CA ASP A 295 31.12 17.78 -1.98
C ASP A 295 31.97 16.93 -2.96
N ASP A 296 32.00 15.63 -2.80
CA ASP A 296 32.76 14.68 -3.64
C ASP A 296 31.88 13.97 -4.68
N THR A 297 30.63 14.39 -4.84
CA THR A 297 29.73 14.08 -5.95
C THR A 297 29.60 15.31 -6.84
N PRO A 298 30.06 15.28 -8.11
CA PRO A 298 29.89 16.39 -9.04
C PRO A 298 28.41 16.69 -9.31
N PHE A 299 28.11 17.94 -9.67
CA PHE A 299 26.76 18.34 -10.06
C PHE A 299 26.30 17.58 -11.31
N ALA A 300 25.11 17.01 -11.26
CA ALA A 300 24.41 16.42 -12.40
C ALA A 300 23.08 17.15 -12.65
N PHE A 301 22.66 17.27 -13.91
CA PHE A 301 21.43 17.96 -14.29
C PHE A 301 20.17 17.15 -13.94
N THR A 302 20.27 15.83 -14.11
CA THR A 302 19.18 14.85 -13.88
C THR A 302 19.76 13.46 -13.69
N ALA A 303 18.95 12.49 -13.34
CA ALA A 303 19.34 11.08 -13.27
C ALA A 303 19.89 10.57 -14.61
N THR A 304 20.94 9.76 -14.56
CA THR A 304 21.46 9.04 -15.73
C THR A 304 20.71 7.72 -15.90
N GLN A 305 20.40 7.36 -17.14
CA GLN A 305 19.71 6.12 -17.49
C GLN A 305 20.63 5.19 -18.29
N GLY A 306 20.36 3.89 -18.21
CA GLY A 306 21.15 2.89 -18.93
C GLY A 306 22.56 2.72 -18.35
N CYS A 307 23.51 2.46 -19.22
CA CYS A 307 24.93 2.32 -18.86
C CYS A 307 25.77 3.04 -19.93
N PRO A 308 25.91 4.37 -19.89
CA PRO A 308 26.62 5.13 -20.91
C PRO A 308 28.08 4.72 -21.03
N GLU A 309 28.58 4.62 -22.27
CA GLU A 309 29.99 4.42 -22.54
C GLU A 309 30.76 5.75 -22.52
N GLY A 310 31.75 5.87 -21.64
CA GLY A 310 32.59 7.06 -21.50
C GLY A 310 32.07 8.10 -20.49
N PRO A 311 32.76 9.23 -20.37
CA PRO A 311 32.38 10.25 -19.39
C PRO A 311 31.09 10.95 -19.79
N VAL A 312 30.18 11.09 -18.85
CA VAL A 312 28.95 11.89 -18.94
C VAL A 312 29.19 13.19 -18.18
N ASP A 313 28.84 14.34 -18.77
CA ASP A 313 28.90 15.65 -18.13
C ASP A 313 27.67 16.45 -18.56
N THR A 314 26.64 16.40 -17.73
CA THR A 314 25.38 17.14 -17.96
C THR A 314 25.42 18.56 -17.42
N CYS A 315 26.47 18.91 -16.64
CA CYS A 315 26.68 20.23 -16.06
C CYS A 315 28.07 20.83 -16.42
N PRO A 316 28.39 21.03 -17.72
CA PRO A 316 29.75 21.37 -18.19
C PRO A 316 30.28 22.74 -17.72
N THR A 317 29.47 23.53 -17.03
CA THR A 317 29.91 24.79 -16.39
C THR A 317 30.36 24.60 -14.93
N GLN A 318 30.14 23.39 -14.39
CA GLN A 318 30.57 22.99 -13.05
C GLN A 318 31.74 21.99 -13.15
N PRO A 319 32.57 21.85 -12.09
CA PRO A 319 33.67 20.90 -12.11
C PRO A 319 33.22 19.45 -12.04
N GLY A 320 33.84 18.57 -12.81
CA GLY A 320 33.66 17.11 -12.75
C GLY A 320 32.69 16.57 -13.76
N ASN A 321 32.71 15.28 -13.99
CA ASN A 321 31.72 14.53 -14.77
C ASN A 321 30.70 13.95 -13.82
N ASP A 322 29.51 13.67 -14.31
CA ASP A 322 28.44 12.99 -13.56
C ASP A 322 28.97 11.65 -13.03
N MET A 323 28.74 11.36 -11.77
CA MET A 323 29.22 10.14 -11.11
C MET A 323 28.24 8.97 -11.39
N ILE A 324 28.13 8.58 -12.66
CA ILE A 324 27.18 7.57 -13.14
C ILE A 324 27.33 6.18 -12.48
N GLN A 325 28.44 5.94 -11.77
CA GLN A 325 28.67 4.69 -11.02
C GLN A 325 28.14 4.79 -9.58
N ASN A 326 27.64 5.94 -9.15
CA ASN A 326 27.15 6.14 -7.78
C ASN A 326 25.84 5.39 -7.56
N TYR A 327 25.75 4.64 -6.45
CA TYR A 327 24.51 3.92 -6.11
C TYR A 327 23.29 4.84 -6.00
N MET A 328 23.47 6.16 -5.82
CA MET A 328 22.38 7.14 -5.75
C MET A 328 22.04 7.76 -7.11
N ASP A 329 22.49 7.17 -8.23
CA ASP A 329 22.03 7.46 -9.60
C ASP A 329 21.05 6.40 -10.10
N TYR A 330 20.51 6.53 -11.32
CA TYR A 330 19.54 5.64 -11.94
C TYR A 330 20.10 4.79 -13.10
N THR A 331 21.40 4.69 -13.20
CA THR A 331 22.05 3.79 -14.16
C THR A 331 21.72 2.33 -13.88
N ASN A 332 21.92 1.45 -14.88
CA ASN A 332 21.72 0.02 -14.70
C ASN A 332 22.65 -0.54 -13.61
N ASP A 333 22.23 -1.58 -12.93
CA ASP A 333 22.97 -2.21 -11.83
C ASP A 333 24.40 -2.55 -12.18
N SER A 334 24.66 -2.96 -13.43
CA SER A 334 26.01 -3.31 -13.92
C SER A 334 27.01 -2.13 -13.91
N CYS A 335 26.52 -0.90 -13.84
CA CYS A 335 27.35 0.32 -13.79
C CYS A 335 27.55 0.85 -12.37
N LEU A 336 26.68 0.46 -11.42
CA LEU A 336 26.69 0.98 -10.05
C LEU A 336 27.71 0.22 -9.18
N ASN A 337 28.64 0.94 -8.55
CA ASN A 337 29.64 0.31 -7.66
C ASN A 337 30.29 1.28 -6.67
N ILE A 338 29.73 2.49 -6.44
CA ILE A 338 30.38 3.45 -5.55
C ILE A 338 29.41 4.17 -4.62
N PHE A 339 29.76 4.22 -3.33
CA PHE A 339 29.42 5.30 -2.42
C PHE A 339 30.68 6.13 -2.16
N THR A 340 30.53 7.45 -1.95
CA THR A 340 31.66 8.35 -1.71
C THR A 340 32.01 8.47 -0.22
N LYS A 341 33.17 9.09 0.06
CA LYS A 341 33.59 9.39 1.42
C LYS A 341 32.66 10.39 2.12
N ASN A 342 32.11 11.38 1.39
CA ASN A 342 31.16 12.31 1.99
C ASN A 342 29.81 11.66 2.23
N GLN A 343 29.34 10.79 1.35
CA GLN A 343 28.17 9.95 1.57
C GLN A 343 28.35 9.08 2.82
N LYS A 344 29.54 8.49 3.03
CA LYS A 344 29.87 7.78 4.27
C LYS A 344 29.69 8.64 5.51
N HIS A 345 30.27 9.84 5.52
CA HIS A 345 30.18 10.74 6.68
C HIS A 345 28.72 11.12 6.98
N ARG A 346 27.90 11.26 5.94
CA ARG A 346 26.48 11.55 6.04
C ARG A 346 25.72 10.38 6.66
N MET A 347 25.91 9.15 6.16
CA MET A 347 25.32 7.93 6.74
C MET A 347 25.71 7.74 8.21
N GLN A 348 27.00 7.93 8.53
CA GLN A 348 27.50 7.80 9.90
C GLN A 348 26.92 8.87 10.84
N ALA A 349 26.72 10.11 10.35
CA ALA A 349 26.06 11.13 11.12
C ALA A 349 24.60 10.78 11.44
N VAL A 350 23.87 10.21 10.47
CA VAL A 350 22.50 9.72 10.65
C VAL A 350 22.46 8.54 11.63
N LEU A 351 23.32 7.53 11.47
CA LEU A 351 23.42 6.39 12.38
C LEU A 351 23.74 6.79 13.84
N ASN A 352 24.47 7.89 14.03
CA ASN A 352 24.81 8.33 15.37
C ASN A 352 23.76 9.26 16.01
N ALA A 353 22.94 9.92 15.22
CA ALA A 353 22.07 11.00 15.66
C ALA A 353 20.57 10.72 15.51
N SER A 354 20.15 10.01 14.45
CA SER A 354 18.75 9.63 14.27
C SER A 354 18.40 8.49 15.23
N PRO A 355 17.41 8.64 16.13
CA PRO A 355 17.16 7.69 17.21
C PRO A 355 16.94 6.26 16.74
N ARG A 356 16.04 6.03 15.76
CA ARG A 356 15.77 4.67 15.24
C ARG A 356 16.95 4.09 14.46
N ARG A 357 17.69 4.89 13.69
CA ARG A 357 18.89 4.40 12.99
C ARG A 357 19.99 4.03 13.98
N LYS A 358 20.15 4.84 15.02
CA LYS A 358 21.12 4.59 16.09
C LYS A 358 20.80 3.33 16.88
N SER A 359 19.55 3.10 17.23
CA SER A 359 19.17 1.93 18.02
C SER A 359 19.43 0.59 17.31
N LEU A 360 19.41 0.56 15.95
CA LEU A 360 19.79 -0.61 15.16
C LEU A 360 21.22 -1.08 15.47
N THR A 361 22.15 -0.16 15.75
CA THR A 361 23.56 -0.48 16.00
C THR A 361 23.81 -1.24 17.32
N THR A 362 22.84 -1.24 18.21
CA THR A 362 22.90 -1.92 19.53
C THR A 362 21.79 -2.95 19.71
N SER A 363 21.13 -3.32 18.63
CA SER A 363 20.05 -4.30 18.65
C SER A 363 20.50 -5.68 19.11
N ASP A 364 19.67 -6.34 19.90
CA ASP A 364 19.87 -7.73 20.34
C ASP A 364 19.33 -8.77 19.32
N SER A 365 18.95 -8.34 18.14
CA SER A 365 18.28 -9.19 17.13
C SER A 365 19.16 -10.29 16.55
N PHE A 366 20.47 -10.23 16.73
CA PHE A 366 21.41 -11.31 16.36
C PHE A 366 21.54 -12.39 17.45
N VAL A 367 21.03 -12.14 18.65
CA VAL A 367 20.99 -13.16 19.70
C VAL A 367 19.86 -14.15 19.37
N PRO A 368 20.13 -15.45 19.20
CA PRO A 368 19.08 -16.40 18.87
C PRO A 368 17.93 -16.36 19.87
N GLY A 369 16.71 -16.41 19.34
CA GLY A 369 15.52 -16.51 20.18
C GLY A 369 15.51 -17.83 20.97
N THR A 370 14.99 -17.79 22.18
CA THR A 370 14.89 -18.95 23.08
C THR A 370 13.47 -19.23 23.56
N ALA A 371 12.54 -18.30 23.29
CA ALA A 371 11.13 -18.51 23.58
C ALA A 371 10.55 -19.62 22.68
N SER A 372 9.55 -20.34 23.18
CA SER A 372 8.74 -21.28 22.42
C SER A 372 7.28 -21.06 22.76
N LEU A 373 6.45 -21.09 21.76
CA LEU A 373 4.99 -21.03 21.88
C LEU A 373 4.42 -22.28 21.22
N ASP A 374 3.72 -23.09 21.98
CA ASP A 374 3.18 -24.35 21.46
C ASP A 374 1.99 -24.09 20.51
N ASN A 375 1.05 -23.27 20.94
CA ASN A 375 -0.12 -22.92 20.17
C ASN A 375 -0.23 -21.40 20.09
N ASP A 376 0.19 -20.82 18.97
CA ASP A 376 0.11 -19.41 18.73
C ASP A 376 -0.15 -19.13 17.25
N GLY A 377 -0.85 -18.04 16.97
CA GLY A 377 -1.15 -17.61 15.61
C GLY A 377 -1.25 -16.10 15.51
N ALA A 378 -1.03 -15.60 14.32
CA ALA A 378 -1.22 -14.20 13.96
C ALA A 378 -2.32 -14.07 12.91
N ILE A 379 -3.00 -12.92 12.89
CA ILE A 379 -4.00 -12.58 11.87
C ILE A 379 -3.51 -11.37 11.07
N TYR A 380 -3.77 -11.40 9.77
CA TYR A 380 -3.50 -10.32 8.84
C TYR A 380 -4.73 -10.06 7.98
N LEU A 381 -4.98 -8.79 7.67
CA LEU A 381 -6.06 -8.39 6.77
C LEU A 381 -5.49 -8.20 5.36
N LEU A 382 -6.16 -8.77 4.38
CA LEU A 382 -5.90 -8.39 3.00
C LEU A 382 -6.56 -7.04 2.72
N PRO A 383 -6.00 -6.23 1.79
CA PRO A 383 -6.74 -5.12 1.23
C PRO A 383 -8.09 -5.64 0.71
N PHE A 384 -9.15 -4.94 0.96
CA PHE A 384 -10.44 -5.27 0.40
C PHE A 384 -11.01 -4.05 -0.32
N ALA A 385 -11.56 -4.34 -1.49
CA ALA A 385 -12.22 -3.35 -2.29
C ALA A 385 -13.40 -2.75 -1.52
N THR A 386 -13.52 -1.44 -1.58
CA THR A 386 -14.78 -0.78 -1.26
C THR A 386 -15.80 -1.19 -2.31
N ASN A 387 -16.64 -2.15 -1.97
CA ASN A 387 -17.71 -2.58 -2.84
C ASN A 387 -18.82 -1.52 -2.85
N CYS A 388 -19.34 -1.15 -3.99
CA CYS A 388 -20.52 -0.26 -4.09
C CYS A 388 -21.83 -0.97 -3.73
N GLY A 389 -21.80 -2.29 -3.54
CA GLY A 389 -22.85 -3.04 -2.87
C GLY A 389 -22.79 -2.85 -1.36
N ASN A 390 -23.92 -2.95 -0.67
CA ASN A 390 -23.99 -2.81 0.78
C ASN A 390 -23.44 -4.01 1.57
N THR A 391 -22.73 -4.91 0.92
CA THR A 391 -22.14 -6.11 1.52
C THR A 391 -20.76 -6.37 0.97
N PHE A 392 -19.86 -6.90 1.81
CA PHE A 392 -18.54 -7.33 1.41
C PHE A 392 -18.13 -8.61 2.17
N SER A 393 -17.28 -9.42 1.56
CA SER A 393 -16.71 -10.63 2.17
C SER A 393 -15.24 -10.34 2.51
N PRO A 394 -14.90 -10.07 3.79
CA PRO A 394 -13.52 -9.82 4.15
C PRO A 394 -12.69 -11.08 3.95
N VAL A 395 -11.47 -10.90 3.42
CA VAL A 395 -10.46 -11.96 3.35
C VAL A 395 -9.37 -11.66 4.37
N ILE A 396 -9.00 -12.67 5.13
CA ILE A 396 -7.92 -12.59 6.12
C ILE A 396 -6.89 -13.68 5.85
N SER A 397 -5.69 -13.52 6.38
CA SER A 397 -4.71 -14.59 6.50
C SER A 397 -4.48 -14.92 7.96
N VAL A 398 -4.47 -16.21 8.31
CA VAL A 398 -4.10 -16.71 9.63
C VAL A 398 -2.78 -17.47 9.50
N ALA A 399 -1.74 -17.00 10.18
CA ALA A 399 -0.43 -17.62 10.20
C ALA A 399 -0.21 -18.41 11.50
N ASN A 400 0.43 -19.57 11.37
CA ASN A 400 0.89 -20.35 12.53
C ASN A 400 2.26 -19.85 13.00
N THR A 401 2.27 -19.15 14.12
CA THR A 401 3.50 -18.63 14.79
C THR A 401 3.95 -19.54 15.94
N GLY A 402 3.22 -20.63 16.19
CA GLY A 402 3.54 -21.63 17.18
C GLY A 402 4.33 -22.83 16.65
N SER A 403 4.70 -23.74 17.54
CA SER A 403 5.40 -24.98 17.20
C SER A 403 4.47 -26.16 16.90
N ASN A 404 3.22 -26.10 17.34
CA ASN A 404 2.21 -27.12 17.04
C ASN A 404 1.41 -26.74 15.80
N GLU A 405 0.98 -27.75 15.05
CA GLU A 405 0.01 -27.58 13.97
C GLU A 405 -1.28 -26.93 14.51
N ILE A 406 -1.78 -25.89 13.83
CA ILE A 406 -3.10 -25.32 14.11
C ILE A 406 -4.16 -26.13 13.36
N THR A 407 -5.05 -26.77 14.09
CA THR A 407 -6.18 -27.55 13.55
C THR A 407 -7.52 -26.86 13.73
N SER A 408 -7.58 -25.85 14.59
CA SER A 408 -8.77 -25.04 14.81
C SER A 408 -8.43 -23.62 15.26
N ALA A 409 -9.22 -22.65 14.80
CA ALA A 409 -9.12 -21.26 15.22
C ALA A 409 -10.51 -20.64 15.41
N ILE A 410 -10.63 -19.72 16.37
CA ILE A 410 -11.81 -18.89 16.55
C ILE A 410 -11.43 -17.47 16.18
N ILE A 411 -12.17 -16.90 15.21
CA ILE A 411 -11.98 -15.55 14.69
C ILE A 411 -13.24 -14.74 15.01
N SER A 412 -13.06 -13.56 15.60
CA SER A 412 -14.12 -12.60 15.85
C SER A 412 -13.89 -11.38 14.95
N TYR A 413 -14.91 -10.91 14.21
CA TYR A 413 -14.76 -9.80 13.28
C TYR A 413 -16.01 -8.92 13.25
N GLN A 414 -15.84 -7.64 12.93
CA GLN A 414 -16.91 -6.65 12.93
C GLN A 414 -16.56 -5.44 12.06
N VAL A 415 -17.60 -4.66 11.70
CA VAL A 415 -17.45 -3.30 11.16
C VAL A 415 -17.90 -2.32 12.23
N ASP A 416 -17.11 -1.30 12.49
CA ASP A 416 -17.35 -0.28 13.50
C ASP A 416 -17.64 -0.88 14.89
N ASN A 417 -18.65 -0.37 15.55
CA ASN A 417 -19.14 -0.89 16.84
C ASN A 417 -20.32 -1.87 16.68
N ASN A 418 -20.54 -2.43 15.48
CA ASN A 418 -21.58 -3.43 15.29
C ASN A 418 -21.26 -4.70 16.09
N PRO A 419 -22.27 -5.53 16.42
CA PRO A 419 -22.02 -6.80 17.11
C PRO A 419 -21.03 -7.67 16.33
N ALA A 420 -20.00 -8.13 17.02
CA ALA A 420 -18.98 -8.99 16.41
C ALA A 420 -19.57 -10.33 15.97
N VAL A 421 -19.15 -10.78 14.80
CA VAL A 421 -19.46 -12.11 14.26
C VAL A 421 -18.33 -13.05 14.62
N THR A 422 -18.66 -14.31 14.96
CA THR A 422 -17.67 -15.33 15.26
C THR A 422 -17.61 -16.35 14.12
N TYR A 423 -16.41 -16.62 13.64
CA TYR A 423 -16.11 -17.65 12.66
C TYR A 423 -15.23 -18.73 13.27
N ASN A 424 -15.65 -20.00 13.14
CA ASN A 424 -14.87 -21.13 13.62
C ASN A 424 -14.20 -21.80 12.42
N TRP A 425 -12.90 -21.62 12.30
CA TRP A 425 -12.08 -22.25 11.27
C TRP A 425 -11.56 -23.62 11.75
N THR A 426 -11.52 -24.58 10.82
CA THR A 426 -10.89 -25.89 11.01
C THR A 426 -10.07 -26.24 9.78
N GLY A 427 -8.89 -26.81 9.98
CA GLY A 427 -7.98 -27.13 8.89
C GLY A 427 -6.71 -27.79 9.40
N SER A 428 -5.63 -27.65 8.66
CA SER A 428 -4.27 -28.13 9.01
C SER A 428 -3.29 -27.03 8.59
N LEU A 429 -2.70 -26.34 9.55
CA LEU A 429 -1.76 -25.26 9.31
C LEU A 429 -0.47 -25.54 10.06
N ASN A 430 0.55 -25.97 9.32
CA ASN A 430 1.85 -26.30 9.88
C ASN A 430 2.58 -25.06 10.42
N THR A 431 3.58 -25.27 11.25
CA THR A 431 4.45 -24.20 11.76
C THR A 431 5.04 -23.39 10.62
N ALA A 432 5.03 -22.06 10.76
CA ALA A 432 5.52 -21.09 9.77
C ALA A 432 4.81 -21.15 8.42
N THR A 433 3.57 -21.64 8.37
CA THR A 433 2.67 -21.51 7.23
C THR A 433 1.46 -20.67 7.58
N ASP A 434 0.75 -20.19 6.57
CA ASP A 434 -0.47 -19.42 6.72
C ASP A 434 -1.58 -19.95 5.80
N ALA A 435 -2.80 -19.49 6.04
CA ALA A 435 -3.96 -19.81 5.21
C ALA A 435 -4.82 -18.58 5.01
N ARG A 436 -5.22 -18.34 3.77
CA ARG A 436 -6.25 -17.34 3.42
C ARG A 436 -7.63 -17.89 3.78
N ILE A 437 -8.44 -17.05 4.38
CA ILE A 437 -9.78 -17.38 4.84
C ILE A 437 -10.73 -16.28 4.40
N GLU A 438 -11.68 -16.64 3.54
CA GLU A 438 -12.80 -15.77 3.22
C GLU A 438 -13.83 -15.85 4.37
N LEU A 439 -14.08 -14.73 5.00
CA LEU A 439 -15.06 -14.65 6.08
C LEU A 439 -16.48 -14.47 5.54
N PRO A 440 -17.50 -14.95 6.24
CA PRO A 440 -18.89 -14.67 5.91
C PRO A 440 -19.14 -13.17 5.74
N GLN A 441 -19.99 -12.87 4.76
CA GLN A 441 -20.31 -11.53 4.32
C GLN A 441 -20.81 -10.64 5.46
N LEU A 442 -20.35 -9.40 5.49
CA LEU A 442 -20.85 -8.32 6.34
C LEU A 442 -21.64 -7.31 5.51
N SER A 443 -22.50 -6.54 6.19
CA SER A 443 -23.27 -5.46 5.58
C SER A 443 -22.84 -4.11 6.13
N VAL A 444 -22.78 -3.10 5.25
CA VAL A 444 -22.54 -1.70 5.56
C VAL A 444 -23.65 -0.88 4.94
N PHE A 445 -24.27 0.00 5.68
CA PHE A 445 -25.48 0.71 5.23
C PHE A 445 -25.35 2.24 5.27
N ALA A 446 -24.38 2.77 5.97
CA ALA A 446 -24.15 4.20 6.04
C ALA A 446 -23.03 4.60 5.05
N GLU A 447 -23.22 5.70 4.36
CA GLU A 447 -22.14 6.35 3.62
C GLU A 447 -21.10 6.93 4.59
N GLY A 448 -19.82 6.73 4.32
CA GLY A 448 -18.73 7.32 5.08
C GLY A 448 -17.58 6.38 5.41
N GLU A 449 -16.74 6.85 6.31
CA GLU A 449 -15.60 6.11 6.84
C GLU A 449 -16.08 5.00 7.79
N HIS A 450 -15.54 3.81 7.61
CA HIS A 450 -15.81 2.62 8.42
C HIS A 450 -14.52 1.94 8.83
N THR A 451 -14.55 1.24 9.96
CA THR A 451 -13.43 0.43 10.44
C THR A 451 -13.81 -1.04 10.47
N PHE A 452 -13.16 -1.86 9.67
CA PHE A 452 -13.21 -3.31 9.80
C PHE A 452 -12.18 -3.76 10.83
N SER A 453 -12.57 -4.65 11.72
CA SER A 453 -11.66 -5.27 12.68
C SER A 453 -11.83 -6.79 12.72
N ALA A 454 -10.72 -7.52 12.79
CA ALA A 454 -10.73 -8.96 13.01
C ALA A 454 -9.73 -9.35 14.11
N THR A 455 -10.16 -10.28 14.96
CA THR A 455 -9.39 -10.77 16.11
C THR A 455 -9.32 -12.28 16.08
N LEU A 456 -8.12 -12.82 16.09
CA LEU A 456 -7.86 -14.24 16.36
C LEU A 456 -8.01 -14.49 17.87
N VAL A 457 -9.13 -15.03 18.27
CA VAL A 457 -9.49 -15.22 19.69
C VAL A 457 -8.73 -16.39 20.29
N SER A 458 -8.68 -17.52 19.57
CA SER A 458 -7.98 -18.73 20.05
C SER A 458 -7.51 -19.59 18.89
N VAL A 459 -6.46 -20.37 19.14
CA VAL A 459 -5.96 -21.44 18.30
C VAL A 459 -5.87 -22.72 19.11
N ASN A 460 -6.35 -23.86 18.57
CA ASN A 460 -6.38 -25.16 19.25
C ASN A 460 -6.97 -25.10 20.70
N GLY A 461 -7.95 -24.21 20.91
CA GLY A 461 -8.56 -23.96 22.21
C GLY A 461 -7.73 -23.14 23.22
N ASN A 462 -6.56 -22.65 22.82
CA ASN A 462 -5.74 -21.75 23.63
C ASN A 462 -5.94 -20.29 23.15
N MET A 463 -5.92 -19.34 24.08
CA MET A 463 -6.01 -17.92 23.71
C MET A 463 -4.78 -17.50 22.91
N ALA A 464 -4.99 -16.80 21.80
CA ALA A 464 -3.91 -16.21 21.02
C ALA A 464 -3.22 -15.07 21.78
N LEU A 465 -1.95 -14.81 21.46
CA LEU A 465 -1.21 -13.71 22.09
C LEU A 465 -1.79 -12.35 21.64
N VAL A 466 -1.84 -11.40 22.57
CA VAL A 466 -2.53 -10.11 22.38
C VAL A 466 -1.86 -9.22 21.32
N ASN A 467 -0.56 -9.36 21.07
CA ASN A 467 0.21 -8.40 20.27
C ASN A 467 0.03 -8.55 18.75
N ASN A 468 -0.41 -9.72 18.27
CA ASN A 468 -0.53 -10.03 16.84
C ASN A 468 -1.89 -10.65 16.48
N ASN A 469 -2.82 -10.67 17.41
CA ASN A 469 -4.11 -11.33 17.25
C ASN A 469 -5.26 -10.40 16.83
N THR A 470 -5.05 -9.10 16.71
CA THR A 470 -6.07 -8.15 16.24
C THR A 470 -5.49 -7.22 15.19
N ARG A 471 -6.25 -7.02 14.12
CA ARG A 471 -5.95 -6.06 13.05
C ARG A 471 -7.20 -5.25 12.72
N THR A 472 -6.96 -4.02 12.28
CA THR A 472 -8.00 -3.10 11.82
C THR A 472 -7.62 -2.53 10.45
N ASN A 473 -8.63 -2.28 9.62
CA ASN A 473 -8.48 -1.55 8.37
C ASN A 473 -9.63 -0.54 8.25
N GLU A 474 -9.30 0.68 7.84
CA GLU A 474 -10.27 1.73 7.56
C GLU A 474 -10.64 1.68 6.08
N PHE A 475 -11.91 1.83 5.77
CA PHE A 475 -12.41 1.88 4.40
C PHE A 475 -13.56 2.88 4.29
N TYR A 476 -13.73 3.44 3.12
CA TYR A 476 -14.84 4.32 2.82
C TYR A 476 -15.92 3.54 2.06
N TYR A 477 -17.15 3.63 2.51
CA TYR A 477 -18.30 3.07 1.81
C TYR A 477 -19.13 4.17 1.17
N GLU A 478 -19.45 4.00 -0.09
CA GLU A 478 -20.37 4.85 -0.84
C GLU A 478 -21.43 4.00 -1.53
N PRO A 479 -22.70 4.19 -1.20
CA PRO A 479 -23.78 3.44 -1.82
C PRO A 479 -23.98 3.86 -3.27
N ILE A 480 -24.08 2.88 -4.16
CA ILE A 480 -24.48 3.14 -5.54
C ILE A 480 -25.98 3.45 -5.62
N ASP A 481 -26.36 4.44 -6.44
CA ASP A 481 -27.76 4.69 -6.76
C ASP A 481 -28.32 3.56 -7.65
N GLU A 482 -29.55 3.12 -7.42
CA GLU A 482 -30.22 2.10 -8.24
C GLU A 482 -30.24 2.48 -9.73
N ASN A 483 -30.32 3.77 -10.06
CA ASN A 483 -30.31 4.27 -11.42
C ASN A 483 -28.91 4.25 -12.06
N SER A 484 -27.87 3.96 -11.29
CA SER A 484 -26.49 3.81 -11.75
C SER A 484 -26.07 2.35 -11.91
N ILE A 485 -27.04 1.43 -11.91
CA ILE A 485 -26.80 -0.01 -12.14
C ILE A 485 -27.26 -0.37 -13.55
N TYR A 486 -26.37 -0.98 -14.31
CA TYR A 486 -26.54 -1.31 -15.71
C TYR A 486 -26.34 -2.80 -15.96
N ASP A 487 -27.08 -3.36 -16.93
CA ASP A 487 -26.89 -4.72 -17.45
C ASP A 487 -26.11 -4.64 -18.76
N THR A 488 -24.82 -4.81 -18.68
CA THR A 488 -23.92 -4.72 -19.86
C THR A 488 -22.64 -5.50 -19.62
N GLU A 489 -22.04 -6.01 -20.67
CA GLU A 489 -20.74 -6.68 -20.64
C GLU A 489 -19.58 -5.75 -21.04
N THR A 490 -19.90 -4.59 -21.59
CA THR A 490 -18.88 -3.61 -22.01
C THR A 490 -19.35 -2.17 -21.77
N ILE A 491 -18.40 -1.33 -21.43
CA ILE A 491 -18.55 0.13 -21.36
C ILE A 491 -17.76 0.76 -22.48
N LYS A 492 -18.40 1.66 -23.22
CA LYS A 492 -17.74 2.47 -24.24
C LYS A 492 -17.57 3.88 -23.73
N ILE A 493 -16.34 4.38 -23.77
CA ILE A 493 -15.95 5.71 -23.37
C ILE A 493 -15.53 6.47 -24.63
N THR A 494 -16.08 7.66 -24.82
CA THR A 494 -15.73 8.57 -25.90
C THR A 494 -15.36 9.91 -25.27
N VAL A 495 -14.14 10.37 -25.50
CA VAL A 495 -13.68 11.71 -25.11
C VAL A 495 -13.24 12.44 -26.36
N GLN A 496 -13.93 13.52 -26.71
CA GLN A 496 -13.56 14.47 -27.75
C GLN A 496 -12.90 15.66 -27.05
N PRO A 497 -11.56 15.77 -27.07
CA PRO A 497 -10.89 16.94 -26.52
C PRO A 497 -11.30 18.22 -27.23
N ASP A 498 -11.24 19.35 -26.55
CA ASP A 498 -11.29 20.66 -27.17
C ASP A 498 -9.91 21.06 -27.76
N LEU A 499 -9.71 22.32 -28.13
CA LEU A 499 -8.45 22.81 -28.72
C LEU A 499 -7.28 22.83 -27.72
N LYS A 500 -7.56 22.58 -26.44
CA LYS A 500 -6.58 22.51 -25.33
C LYS A 500 -6.49 21.11 -24.75
N GLY A 501 -6.33 20.13 -25.62
CA GLY A 501 -6.29 18.74 -25.25
C GLY A 501 -5.28 18.38 -24.15
N SER A 502 -4.18 19.12 -24.03
CA SER A 502 -3.14 18.90 -23.00
C SER A 502 -3.64 19.11 -21.54
N GLU A 503 -4.79 19.75 -21.36
CA GLU A 503 -5.41 20.03 -20.05
C GLU A 503 -6.31 18.87 -19.59
N ILE A 504 -6.63 17.91 -20.48
CA ILE A 504 -7.65 16.87 -20.26
C ILE A 504 -7.01 15.55 -19.89
N GLN A 505 -7.56 14.92 -18.85
CA GLN A 505 -7.22 13.57 -18.41
C GLN A 505 -8.49 12.83 -17.99
N TRP A 506 -8.57 11.53 -18.26
CA TRP A 506 -9.66 10.71 -17.75
C TRP A 506 -9.18 9.31 -17.38
N PHE A 507 -9.93 8.70 -16.45
CA PHE A 507 -9.64 7.37 -15.91
C PHE A 507 -10.93 6.58 -15.78
N PHE A 508 -10.86 5.30 -16.07
CA PHE A 508 -11.90 4.32 -15.78
C PHE A 508 -11.27 3.21 -14.91
N MET A 509 -11.86 2.96 -13.75
CA MET A 509 -11.28 2.09 -12.75
C MET A 509 -12.33 1.19 -12.11
N ASP A 510 -11.89 0.06 -11.59
CA ASP A 510 -12.71 -0.85 -10.79
C ASP A 510 -12.82 -0.41 -9.33
N SER A 511 -13.51 -1.22 -8.52
CA SER A 511 -13.67 -0.98 -7.07
C SER A 511 -12.39 -1.19 -6.27
N ASN A 512 -11.35 -1.82 -6.82
CA ASN A 512 -10.02 -1.93 -6.25
C ASN A 512 -9.15 -0.72 -6.60
N GLN A 513 -9.69 0.27 -7.33
CA GLN A 513 -8.98 1.43 -7.88
C GLN A 513 -7.95 1.04 -8.97
N GLU A 514 -8.03 -0.18 -9.52
CA GLU A 514 -7.24 -0.55 -10.69
C GLU A 514 -7.72 0.25 -11.90
N ILE A 515 -6.79 0.91 -12.59
CA ILE A 515 -7.09 1.69 -13.80
C ILE A 515 -7.20 0.74 -14.99
N LEU A 516 -8.42 0.48 -15.43
CA LEU A 516 -8.70 -0.39 -16.56
C LEU A 516 -8.56 0.32 -17.91
N ALA A 517 -8.77 1.64 -17.93
CA ALA A 517 -8.59 2.46 -19.11
C ALA A 517 -8.33 3.92 -18.70
N TYR A 518 -7.59 4.64 -19.55
CA TYR A 518 -7.28 6.05 -19.31
C TYR A 518 -6.97 6.77 -20.62
N GLY A 519 -7.03 8.11 -20.59
CA GLY A 519 -6.58 8.97 -21.67
C GLY A 519 -6.01 10.27 -21.13
N PHE A 520 -4.85 10.67 -21.67
CA PHE A 520 -4.18 11.94 -21.39
C PHE A 520 -3.15 12.26 -22.47
N GLY A 521 -2.59 13.47 -22.41
CA GLY A 521 -1.54 13.89 -23.35
C GLY A 521 -2.06 14.17 -24.75
N TYR A 522 -3.32 14.56 -24.88
CA TYR A 522 -3.88 14.98 -26.15
C TYR A 522 -3.19 16.27 -26.64
N PRO A 523 -3.00 16.43 -27.98
CA PRO A 523 -2.34 17.61 -28.51
C PRO A 523 -3.22 18.84 -28.36
N ASP A 524 -2.59 20.01 -28.12
CA ASP A 524 -3.24 21.30 -28.35
C ASP A 524 -3.31 21.58 -29.86
N SER A 525 -4.42 22.17 -30.30
CA SER A 525 -4.64 22.54 -31.67
C SER A 525 -4.60 24.07 -31.83
N GLU A 526 -3.79 24.56 -32.76
CA GLU A 526 -3.69 26.00 -33.10
C GLU A 526 -4.42 26.37 -34.41
N ASP A 527 -4.81 25.38 -35.21
CA ASP A 527 -5.46 25.56 -36.50
C ASP A 527 -6.99 25.62 -36.40
N GLY A 528 -7.55 25.40 -35.22
CA GLY A 528 -8.98 25.44 -34.94
C GLY A 528 -9.72 24.13 -35.24
N GLU A 529 -9.01 23.07 -35.64
CA GLU A 529 -9.56 21.73 -35.74
C GLU A 529 -9.41 20.99 -34.40
N LEU A 530 -10.46 20.33 -33.93
CA LEU A 530 -10.41 19.54 -32.69
C LEU A 530 -9.46 18.35 -32.85
N PRO A 531 -8.70 17.97 -31.80
CA PRO A 531 -7.96 16.73 -31.79
C PRO A 531 -8.84 15.51 -32.08
N ALA A 532 -8.27 14.40 -32.50
CA ALA A 532 -9.04 13.18 -32.71
C ALA A 532 -9.72 12.73 -31.40
N ALA A 533 -10.96 12.26 -31.50
CA ALA A 533 -11.66 11.68 -30.36
C ALA A 533 -10.95 10.40 -29.88
N ASP A 534 -10.78 10.27 -28.57
CA ASP A 534 -10.38 9.02 -27.92
C ASP A 534 -11.64 8.17 -27.69
N VAL A 535 -11.63 6.94 -28.24
CA VAL A 535 -12.75 6.01 -28.11
C VAL A 535 -12.23 4.66 -27.66
N GLN A 536 -12.61 4.25 -26.46
CA GLN A 536 -12.22 2.97 -25.88
C GLN A 536 -13.44 2.16 -25.49
N THR A 537 -13.32 0.83 -25.59
CA THR A 537 -14.36 -0.12 -25.14
C THR A 537 -13.73 -1.10 -24.19
N ILE A 538 -14.25 -1.15 -22.98
CA ILE A 538 -13.73 -1.92 -21.85
C ILE A 538 -14.70 -3.03 -21.51
N THR A 539 -14.23 -4.25 -21.36
CA THR A 539 -15.00 -5.36 -20.81
C THR A 539 -15.14 -5.19 -19.30
N VAL A 540 -16.33 -5.43 -18.78
CA VAL A 540 -16.67 -5.25 -17.36
C VAL A 540 -17.27 -6.51 -16.79
N ASP A 541 -17.02 -6.75 -15.51
CA ASP A 541 -17.48 -7.96 -14.79
C ASP A 541 -18.86 -7.78 -14.20
N ASN A 542 -19.61 -8.88 -14.12
CA ASN A 542 -20.89 -8.92 -13.42
C ASN A 542 -20.71 -8.75 -11.90
N ASN A 543 -21.68 -8.11 -11.28
CA ASN A 543 -21.70 -7.80 -9.83
C ASN A 543 -20.49 -7.01 -9.39
N ALA A 544 -19.98 -6.12 -10.25
CA ALA A 544 -18.83 -5.27 -10.03
C ALA A 544 -19.21 -3.79 -10.10
N CYS A 545 -18.32 -2.97 -9.56
CA CYS A 545 -18.47 -1.52 -9.53
C CYS A 545 -17.28 -0.84 -10.15
N TYR A 546 -17.54 0.24 -10.87
CA TYR A 546 -16.57 1.02 -11.60
C TYR A 546 -16.77 2.51 -11.34
N ALA A 547 -15.72 3.27 -11.52
CA ALA A 547 -15.78 4.72 -11.52
C ALA A 547 -15.18 5.28 -12.82
N PHE A 548 -15.87 6.23 -13.43
CA PHE A 548 -15.32 7.08 -14.49
C PHE A 548 -15.05 8.46 -13.91
N VAL A 549 -13.85 8.99 -14.15
CA VAL A 549 -13.45 10.34 -13.74
C VAL A 549 -12.80 11.04 -14.92
N ILE A 550 -13.20 12.28 -15.21
CA ILE A 550 -12.54 13.15 -16.17
C ILE A 550 -12.16 14.46 -15.49
N ILE A 551 -10.95 14.94 -15.76
CA ILE A 551 -10.34 16.12 -15.15
C ILE A 551 -9.93 17.10 -16.24
N ASP A 552 -10.19 18.38 -16.01
CA ASP A 552 -9.67 19.49 -16.77
C ASP A 552 -8.79 20.35 -15.87
N MET A 553 -7.49 20.43 -16.20
CA MET A 553 -6.49 21.11 -15.38
C MET A 553 -6.60 22.64 -15.40
N ALA A 554 -7.32 23.20 -16.37
CA ALA A 554 -7.60 24.63 -16.47
C ALA A 554 -8.94 25.05 -15.84
N GLU A 555 -9.71 24.09 -15.30
CA GLU A 555 -10.98 24.30 -14.60
C GLU A 555 -12.09 24.92 -15.48
N ASN A 556 -11.98 24.81 -16.81
CA ASN A 556 -12.95 25.37 -17.74
C ASN A 556 -13.79 24.31 -18.48
N GLY A 557 -13.55 23.02 -18.23
CA GLY A 557 -14.17 21.91 -18.93
C GLY A 557 -13.67 21.80 -20.38
N ILE A 558 -14.24 20.87 -21.15
CA ILE A 558 -13.86 20.67 -22.55
C ILE A 558 -14.82 21.39 -23.53
N CYS A 559 -15.59 22.34 -23.04
CA CYS A 559 -16.48 23.25 -23.80
C CYS A 559 -16.72 24.52 -22.95
N CYS A 560 -16.93 25.65 -23.54
CA CYS A 560 -16.99 26.04 -24.93
C CYS A 560 -15.98 27.15 -25.16
N THR A 561 -15.04 27.35 -24.23
CA THR A 561 -14.02 28.41 -24.28
C THR A 561 -12.99 28.13 -25.39
N ASN A 562 -12.53 26.88 -25.48
CA ASN A 562 -11.48 26.43 -26.36
C ASN A 562 -11.99 25.45 -27.44
N GLY A 563 -13.28 25.46 -27.77
CA GLY A 563 -13.89 24.55 -28.72
C GLY A 563 -15.10 23.81 -28.13
N ASN A 564 -15.62 22.83 -28.85
CA ASN A 564 -16.82 22.08 -28.48
C ASN A 564 -16.47 20.59 -28.26
N GLY A 565 -15.58 20.30 -27.31
CA GLY A 565 -15.33 18.95 -26.87
C GLY A 565 -16.48 18.38 -26.04
N PHE A 566 -16.48 17.10 -25.82
CA PHE A 566 -17.44 16.39 -24.97
C PHE A 566 -16.85 15.06 -24.49
N PHE A 567 -17.39 14.54 -23.39
CA PHE A 567 -17.22 13.14 -23.03
C PHE A 567 -18.55 12.42 -22.97
N ARG A 568 -18.54 11.12 -23.22
CA ARG A 568 -19.70 10.24 -23.13
C ARG A 568 -19.29 8.83 -22.74
N VAL A 569 -19.97 8.28 -21.75
CA VAL A 569 -19.83 6.90 -21.27
C VAL A 569 -21.15 6.20 -21.54
N GLU A 570 -21.13 5.08 -22.23
CA GLU A 570 -22.33 4.35 -22.64
C GLU A 570 -22.16 2.84 -22.53
N THR A 571 -23.25 2.13 -22.32
CA THR A 571 -23.32 0.65 -22.32
C THR A 571 -23.21 0.12 -23.74
N SER A 572 -23.08 -1.20 -23.87
CA SER A 572 -23.02 -1.89 -25.19
C SER A 572 -24.26 -1.66 -26.09
N ASP A 573 -25.43 -1.43 -25.50
CA ASP A 573 -26.68 -1.15 -26.22
C ASP A 573 -26.88 0.36 -26.55
N GLY A 574 -25.95 1.22 -26.13
CA GLY A 574 -25.98 2.65 -26.35
C GLY A 574 -26.74 3.45 -25.28
N THR A 575 -27.10 2.83 -24.15
CA THR A 575 -27.65 3.55 -23.00
C THR A 575 -26.58 4.47 -22.43
N VAL A 576 -26.86 5.76 -22.34
CA VAL A 576 -25.92 6.75 -21.80
C VAL A 576 -25.88 6.64 -20.28
N ILE A 577 -24.70 6.40 -19.76
CA ILE A 577 -24.40 6.37 -18.32
C ILE A 577 -24.14 7.79 -17.84
N THR A 578 -23.20 8.47 -18.47
CA THR A 578 -22.90 9.88 -18.19
C THR A 578 -22.35 10.55 -19.44
N GLU A 579 -22.62 11.82 -19.58
CA GLU A 579 -22.07 12.67 -20.64
C GLU A 579 -21.93 14.11 -20.13
N GLY A 580 -21.00 14.86 -20.70
CA GLY A 580 -20.78 16.25 -20.32
C GLY A 580 -19.76 16.95 -21.20
N SER A 581 -19.67 18.25 -21.00
CA SER A 581 -18.72 19.11 -21.73
C SER A 581 -18.29 20.33 -20.91
N ASP A 582 -19.20 20.92 -20.12
CA ASP A 582 -18.95 22.08 -19.25
C ASP A 582 -19.08 21.60 -17.79
N TYR A 583 -17.97 21.13 -17.20
CA TYR A 583 -17.96 20.51 -15.86
C TYR A 583 -16.96 21.19 -14.90
N GLY A 584 -16.22 22.20 -15.35
CA GLY A 584 -15.19 22.85 -14.55
C GLY A 584 -13.98 21.92 -14.35
N PHE A 585 -13.52 21.77 -13.10
CA PHE A 585 -12.31 21.00 -12.80
C PHE A 585 -12.47 19.50 -13.07
N TYR A 586 -13.59 18.89 -12.67
CA TYR A 586 -13.81 17.45 -12.88
C TYR A 586 -15.28 17.06 -12.97
N SER A 587 -15.51 15.91 -13.60
CA SER A 587 -16.77 15.19 -13.58
C SER A 587 -16.53 13.71 -13.28
N GLU A 588 -17.49 13.06 -12.61
CA GLU A 588 -17.37 11.67 -12.23
C GLU A 588 -18.71 10.93 -12.33
N ALA A 589 -18.64 9.60 -12.48
CA ALA A 589 -19.80 8.72 -12.41
C ALA A 589 -19.40 7.40 -11.74
N LEU A 590 -20.20 6.96 -10.76
CA LEU A 590 -20.14 5.63 -10.21
C LEU A 590 -21.06 4.71 -11.01
N ILE A 591 -20.59 3.51 -11.37
CA ILE A 591 -21.24 2.61 -12.32
C ILE A 591 -21.29 1.21 -11.68
N GLY A 592 -22.48 0.65 -11.48
CA GLY A 592 -22.66 -0.72 -11.05
C GLY A 592 -23.05 -1.61 -12.24
N ILE A 593 -22.45 -2.78 -12.34
CA ILE A 593 -22.78 -3.77 -13.36
C ILE A 593 -23.47 -4.95 -12.70
N ASN A 594 -24.79 -5.09 -12.94
CA ASN A 594 -25.62 -6.15 -12.38
C ASN A 594 -25.48 -6.33 -10.86
N VAL A 595 -25.18 -5.24 -10.16
CA VAL A 595 -25.03 -5.24 -8.69
C VAL A 595 -26.37 -5.57 -8.04
N VAL A 596 -26.39 -6.63 -7.25
CA VAL A 596 -27.56 -6.96 -6.45
C VAL A 596 -27.56 -6.12 -5.18
N LEU A 597 -28.31 -5.02 -5.20
CA LEU A 597 -28.57 -4.26 -3.99
C LEU A 597 -29.41 -5.10 -3.04
N GLY A 598 -28.88 -5.37 -1.85
CA GLY A 598 -29.67 -6.01 -0.79
C GLY A 598 -30.95 -5.20 -0.54
N ASN A 599 -32.04 -5.90 -0.33
CA ASN A 599 -33.41 -5.38 -0.34
C ASN A 599 -33.56 -4.09 0.48
N LYS A 600 -33.85 -2.94 -0.17
CA LYS A 600 -33.98 -1.59 0.42
C LYS A 600 -35.18 -1.40 1.36
N ASN A 601 -35.91 -2.44 1.76
CA ASN A 601 -37.14 -2.31 2.54
C ASN A 601 -36.94 -1.97 4.01
N PHE A 602 -35.74 -1.51 4.43
CA PHE A 602 -35.53 -0.99 5.79
C PHE A 602 -34.56 0.18 5.80
N GLU A 603 -34.90 1.26 5.12
CA GLU A 603 -34.20 2.52 5.25
C GLU A 603 -34.61 3.27 6.52
N LYS A 604 -33.59 3.66 7.23
CA LYS A 604 -33.45 4.49 8.44
C LYS A 604 -33.46 3.73 9.75
N GLY A 605 -32.28 3.31 10.17
CA GLY A 605 -31.96 3.31 11.61
C GLY A 605 -32.26 2.04 12.38
N ASN A 606 -32.70 0.92 11.75
CA ASN A 606 -33.22 -0.20 12.50
C ASN A 606 -32.39 -1.48 12.29
N GLY A 607 -31.25 -1.56 12.95
CA GLY A 607 -30.47 -2.78 13.02
C GLY A 607 -31.16 -3.90 13.79
N ILE A 608 -32.06 -4.66 13.14
CA ILE A 608 -32.57 -5.92 13.71
C ILE A 608 -31.74 -7.05 13.14
N VAL A 609 -31.07 -7.81 14.00
CA VAL A 609 -30.20 -8.92 13.63
C VAL A 609 -30.67 -10.22 14.31
N LEU A 610 -30.45 -11.34 13.63
CA LEU A 610 -30.66 -12.69 14.17
C LEU A 610 -29.31 -13.35 14.45
N TYR A 611 -29.06 -13.77 15.69
CA TYR A 611 -27.85 -14.49 16.03
C TYR A 611 -28.01 -15.49 17.19
N PRO A 612 -27.13 -16.53 17.28
CA PRO A 612 -26.21 -16.95 16.25
C PRO A 612 -26.94 -17.43 14.99
N ASN A 613 -26.33 -17.27 13.83
CA ASN A 613 -26.82 -17.84 12.57
C ASN A 613 -25.61 -18.41 11.81
N PRO A 614 -25.48 -19.74 11.71
CA PRO A 614 -26.42 -20.79 12.12
C PRO A 614 -26.65 -20.89 13.64
N ALA A 615 -27.87 -21.31 14.02
CA ALA A 615 -28.32 -21.43 15.40
C ALA A 615 -28.53 -22.88 15.82
N ASN A 616 -28.20 -23.21 17.08
CA ASN A 616 -28.46 -24.54 17.63
C ASN A 616 -29.80 -24.58 18.39
N ASN A 617 -29.83 -24.12 19.64
CA ASN A 617 -31.01 -24.23 20.50
C ASN A 617 -31.71 -22.91 20.71
N ILE A 618 -30.98 -21.81 20.65
CA ILE A 618 -31.48 -20.46 20.87
C ILE A 618 -31.08 -19.59 19.66
N LEU A 619 -32.06 -18.79 19.20
CA LEU A 619 -31.87 -17.73 18.24
C LEU A 619 -32.27 -16.42 18.91
N ASN A 620 -31.42 -15.39 18.85
CA ASN A 620 -31.72 -14.08 19.37
C ASN A 620 -32.18 -13.15 18.27
N ILE A 621 -33.20 -12.36 18.53
CA ILE A 621 -33.57 -11.16 17.78
C ILE A 621 -32.99 -9.98 18.57
N ALA A 622 -32.01 -9.27 18.02
CA ALA A 622 -31.47 -8.07 18.65
C ALA A 622 -31.83 -6.81 17.86
N THR A 623 -32.11 -5.74 18.56
CA THR A 623 -32.42 -4.41 18.00
C THR A 623 -31.44 -3.38 18.57
N ALA A 624 -31.05 -2.42 17.75
CA ALA A 624 -30.07 -1.40 18.13
C ALA A 624 -30.57 -0.45 19.23
N ASN A 625 -31.88 -0.24 19.29
CA ASN A 625 -32.53 0.58 20.31
C ASN A 625 -34.02 0.21 20.46
N SER A 626 -34.65 0.64 21.54
CA SER A 626 -36.04 0.35 21.86
C SER A 626 -37.07 0.99 20.90
N ALA A 627 -36.69 2.09 20.24
CA ALA A 627 -37.57 2.74 19.25
C ALA A 627 -37.73 1.87 17.99
N ASP A 628 -36.80 1.00 17.71
CA ASP A 628 -36.74 0.13 16.52
C ASP A 628 -37.25 -1.30 16.76
N MET A 629 -37.60 -1.61 17.98
CA MET A 629 -38.06 -2.92 18.40
C MET A 629 -39.35 -3.33 17.66
N PRO A 630 -39.38 -4.52 17.02
CA PRO A 630 -40.62 -5.07 16.47
C PRO A 630 -41.64 -5.35 17.58
N GLU A 631 -42.88 -5.33 17.26
CA GLU A 631 -43.97 -5.73 18.19
C GLU A 631 -44.06 -7.24 18.30
N ASN A 632 -43.95 -7.92 17.18
CA ASN A 632 -44.16 -9.36 17.08
C ASN A 632 -43.20 -10.04 16.09
N TYR A 633 -42.95 -11.32 16.34
CA TYR A 633 -42.25 -12.19 15.41
C TYR A 633 -43.08 -13.41 15.05
N THR A 634 -42.85 -13.99 13.86
CA THR A 634 -43.40 -15.30 13.43
C THR A 634 -42.30 -16.07 12.67
N VAL A 635 -42.07 -17.31 13.05
CA VAL A 635 -41.05 -18.17 12.42
C VAL A 635 -41.76 -19.12 11.45
N TYR A 636 -41.19 -19.24 10.24
CA TYR A 636 -41.65 -20.16 9.19
C TYR A 636 -40.51 -21.10 8.78
N ASN A 637 -40.85 -22.32 8.40
CA ASN A 637 -39.90 -23.22 7.72
C ASN A 637 -39.84 -22.90 6.20
N SER A 638 -38.98 -23.59 5.47
CA SER A 638 -38.79 -23.41 4.02
C SER A 638 -40.04 -23.72 3.16
N LEU A 639 -41.04 -24.41 3.72
CA LEU A 639 -42.30 -24.67 3.08
C LEU A 639 -43.39 -23.64 3.39
N GLY A 640 -43.04 -22.56 4.16
CA GLY A 640 -43.98 -21.53 4.58
C GLY A 640 -44.91 -21.93 5.74
N GLN A 641 -44.65 -23.04 6.40
CA GLN A 641 -45.43 -23.48 7.57
C GLN A 641 -44.96 -22.69 8.81
N MET A 642 -45.91 -22.17 9.58
CA MET A 642 -45.62 -21.45 10.83
C MET A 642 -45.12 -22.44 11.89
N MET A 643 -43.94 -22.15 12.41
CA MET A 643 -43.25 -22.94 13.44
C MET A 643 -43.44 -22.39 14.85
N GLY A 644 -43.64 -21.07 14.95
CA GLY A 644 -43.86 -20.37 16.21
C GLY A 644 -44.07 -18.87 15.99
N SER A 645 -44.62 -18.21 17.02
CA SER A 645 -44.81 -16.74 17.01
C SER A 645 -44.83 -16.19 18.44
N GLY A 646 -44.54 -14.93 18.60
CA GLY A 646 -44.58 -14.26 19.91
C GLY A 646 -44.41 -12.75 19.80
N ALA A 647 -44.56 -12.06 20.93
CA ALA A 647 -44.23 -10.66 21.05
C ALA A 647 -42.72 -10.50 21.28
N VAL A 648 -42.12 -9.42 20.76
CA VAL A 648 -40.78 -8.96 21.12
C VAL A 648 -40.93 -8.00 22.27
N THR A 649 -40.36 -8.34 23.42
CA THR A 649 -40.57 -7.61 24.68
C THR A 649 -39.29 -6.92 25.20
N SER A 650 -38.16 -7.15 24.52
CA SER A 650 -36.86 -6.55 24.86
C SER A 650 -36.01 -6.36 23.64
N GLU A 651 -35.02 -5.47 23.70
CA GLU A 651 -34.04 -5.22 22.63
C GLU A 651 -33.23 -6.46 22.27
N LEU A 652 -33.16 -7.43 23.17
CA LEU A 652 -32.59 -8.76 22.96
C LEU A 652 -33.62 -9.83 23.32
N GLN A 653 -34.34 -10.33 22.32
CA GLN A 653 -35.38 -11.35 22.48
C GLN A 653 -34.85 -12.72 22.08
N ALA A 654 -34.74 -13.64 23.04
CA ALA A 654 -34.33 -15.02 22.78
C ALA A 654 -35.53 -15.89 22.33
N LEU A 655 -35.32 -16.69 21.31
CA LEU A 655 -36.25 -17.69 20.76
C LEU A 655 -35.71 -19.09 21.00
N ASP A 656 -36.49 -19.94 21.65
CA ASP A 656 -36.15 -21.36 21.79
C ASP A 656 -36.50 -22.08 20.47
N ILE A 657 -35.49 -22.53 19.75
CA ILE A 657 -35.57 -23.28 18.50
C ILE A 657 -35.07 -24.72 18.64
N ALA A 658 -34.83 -25.21 19.88
CA ALA A 658 -34.28 -26.53 20.13
C ALA A 658 -35.10 -27.68 19.50
N LYS A 659 -36.39 -27.46 19.34
CA LYS A 659 -37.32 -28.45 18.75
C LYS A 659 -37.42 -28.38 17.22
N TYR A 660 -36.77 -27.43 16.58
CA TYR A 660 -36.80 -27.30 15.12
C TYR A 660 -35.82 -28.31 14.48
N ALA A 661 -36.22 -28.88 13.35
CA ALA A 661 -35.33 -29.73 12.57
C ALA A 661 -34.20 -28.89 11.94
N GLN A 662 -33.09 -29.52 11.61
CA GLN A 662 -32.05 -28.88 10.82
C GLN A 662 -32.59 -28.37 9.48
N GLY A 663 -32.24 -27.15 9.11
CA GLY A 663 -32.70 -26.55 7.86
C GLY A 663 -32.79 -25.02 7.90
N VAL A 664 -33.32 -24.48 6.81
CA VAL A 664 -33.51 -23.03 6.62
C VAL A 664 -34.87 -22.60 7.14
N TYR A 665 -34.89 -21.51 7.89
CA TYR A 665 -36.08 -20.89 8.48
C TYR A 665 -36.10 -19.39 8.21
N PHE A 666 -37.30 -18.80 8.32
CA PHE A 666 -37.53 -17.37 8.14
C PHE A 666 -38.24 -16.80 9.36
N VAL A 667 -37.76 -15.69 9.89
CA VAL A 667 -38.38 -14.92 10.96
C VAL A 667 -39.02 -13.69 10.35
N LYS A 668 -40.34 -13.64 10.33
CA LYS A 668 -41.08 -12.41 9.97
C LYS A 668 -41.30 -11.58 11.22
N LEU A 669 -40.84 -10.35 11.18
CA LEU A 669 -40.96 -9.33 12.23
C LEU A 669 -42.00 -8.29 11.81
N VAL A 670 -42.80 -7.81 12.76
CA VAL A 670 -43.88 -6.84 12.50
C VAL A 670 -43.74 -5.66 13.46
N LYS A 671 -43.85 -4.45 12.92
CA LYS A 671 -43.89 -3.20 13.67
C LYS A 671 -44.90 -2.25 13.02
N GLY A 672 -46.09 -2.06 13.68
CA GLY A 672 -47.21 -1.36 13.08
C GLY A 672 -47.65 -2.00 11.76
N SER A 673 -47.58 -1.25 10.66
CA SER A 673 -47.87 -1.71 9.31
C SER A 673 -46.64 -2.31 8.57
N GLU A 674 -45.46 -2.19 9.14
CA GLU A 674 -44.23 -2.63 8.52
C GLU A 674 -43.90 -4.09 8.86
N THR A 675 -43.28 -4.78 7.90
CA THR A 675 -42.84 -6.17 8.11
C THR A 675 -41.44 -6.37 7.57
N LYS A 676 -40.60 -7.11 8.34
CA LYS A 676 -39.27 -7.56 7.92
C LYS A 676 -39.18 -9.07 8.02
N THR A 677 -38.57 -9.71 7.04
CA THR A 677 -38.34 -11.17 7.08
C THR A 677 -36.83 -11.40 7.02
N LEU A 678 -36.30 -12.08 8.02
CA LEU A 678 -34.89 -12.47 8.12
C LEU A 678 -34.76 -13.99 8.05
N GLN A 679 -33.70 -14.48 7.46
CA GLN A 679 -33.40 -15.89 7.33
C GLN A 679 -32.42 -16.36 8.41
N PHE A 680 -32.60 -17.56 8.93
CA PHE A 680 -31.57 -18.22 9.72
C PHE A 680 -31.47 -19.72 9.38
N ILE A 681 -30.34 -20.31 9.70
CA ILE A 681 -30.06 -21.75 9.53
C ILE A 681 -30.08 -22.40 10.92
N LYS A 682 -30.83 -23.45 11.06
CA LYS A 682 -30.86 -24.34 12.24
C LYS A 682 -29.94 -25.53 12.00
N ASN A 683 -28.92 -25.65 12.85
CA ASN A 683 -28.03 -26.81 12.88
C ASN A 683 -28.63 -28.00 13.65
#